data_c4ba9e071435f14e7006c291ef05a367
#
_entry.id   c4ba9e071435f14e7006c291ef05a367
#
_cell.length_a   1.000
_cell.length_b   1.000
_cell.length_c   1.000
_cell.angle_alpha   90.00
_cell.angle_beta   90.00
_cell.angle_gamma   90.00
#
_symmetry.space_group_name_H-M   'P 1'
#
loop_
_entity.id
_entity.type
_entity.pdbx_description
1 polymer ?
#
loop_
_entity_poly.entity_id
_entity_poly.type
_entity_poly.pdbx_seq_one_letter_code
_entity_poly.pdbx_strand_id
1 'polypeptide(L)'
;MAKTPKFNNAKVTAWVDKWNKLCTPDKIVVVTGTKKEHLAICEMMVKNGQFIKLNQKKRPECYLARSHESDVARVEGRTFICSKKEIDAGPTNHWMDPDQMKKQMEKSYKGCMKGRTMYVIPFAMGPIGNPITQYGIEVTDSPYVVVNMNIMTRTGDAVMKYIDKIGDGFIPCIHSVGAPLKKGQKDVAWPCAKSIDDKYITQFPEDGEIWSFGSGYGGNALLGKKCFALRIASKLAKDNGWMAEHMLILTLTSPEKKQYHVTAAFPSACGKTNLAMMLPKLPGWKLETIGDDIAWLKPGADGKLYAINPENGFFGVAPGTSMDSNPNALLSCKKDTIFTNVVLTPDGDIWWEDMGIDAPAEGVDWKGNKCYVCADDKRRMGPKPGMTKAEIKASGYVAAHKNSRFTAPAQNCPVLDKDGFAGMYKGQPSGVPIDAILFGGRRPSTIPLVNEAKSWTHGVFMGSAAGSEITAAVISDKIGQVRRDPMAMLPFFGYNVADYFQHWLEMERTSVNPAALPKIYFVNWFRKTDKGEFMWPGFGDNSRVLKWICDRIDGKVKANETAIGNLPKAADISLENNTGKDTVNPKFLKEIVKVDVEGWKKEIETIAASYDEYDQKSSKDSKQINKAARRVPQALRQFLAQVKADLAKTK
;
A
#
# COMPACT_ATOMS: atom_id res chain seq x y z
N MET A 1 -1.35 -39.09 -1.66
CA MET A 1 -1.72 -37.81 -2.28
C MET A 1 -3.19 -37.50 -1.99
N ALA A 2 -3.50 -36.31 -1.57
CA ALA A 2 -4.88 -35.87 -1.43
C ALA A 2 -5.61 -35.93 -2.77
N LYS A 3 -6.92 -36.21 -2.74
CA LYS A 3 -7.74 -36.19 -3.96
C LYS A 3 -8.02 -34.75 -4.36
N THR A 4 -7.67 -34.36 -5.60
CA THR A 4 -8.00 -33.04 -6.14
C THR A 4 -9.52 -32.87 -6.24
N PRO A 5 -10.12 -31.80 -5.70
CA PRO A 5 -11.53 -31.49 -5.87
C PRO A 5 -11.88 -31.30 -7.35
N LYS A 6 -13.12 -31.62 -7.73
CA LYS A 6 -13.62 -31.25 -9.06
C LYS A 6 -13.98 -29.77 -9.10
N PHE A 7 -13.45 -29.05 -10.08
CA PHE A 7 -13.84 -27.69 -10.43
C PHE A 7 -14.53 -27.71 -11.81
N ASN A 8 -15.47 -26.82 -12.04
CA ASN A 8 -16.05 -26.64 -13.38
C ASN A 8 -15.05 -26.05 -14.36
N ASN A 9 -14.11 -25.21 -13.84
CA ASN A 9 -13.06 -24.59 -14.64
C ASN A 9 -11.84 -25.54 -14.76
N ALA A 10 -11.51 -25.90 -16.01
CA ALA A 10 -10.40 -26.83 -16.30
C ALA A 10 -9.03 -26.28 -15.93
N LYS A 11 -8.81 -24.95 -16.10
CA LYS A 11 -7.55 -24.29 -15.74
C LYS A 11 -7.35 -24.28 -14.22
N VAL A 12 -8.41 -24.06 -13.43
CA VAL A 12 -8.36 -24.19 -11.96
C VAL A 12 -8.01 -25.62 -11.57
N THR A 13 -8.67 -26.62 -12.18
CA THR A 13 -8.37 -28.04 -11.93
C THR A 13 -6.89 -28.35 -12.21
N ALA A 14 -6.39 -27.95 -13.37
CA ALA A 14 -4.99 -28.17 -13.77
C ALA A 14 -3.99 -27.48 -12.80
N TRP A 15 -4.30 -26.26 -12.36
CA TRP A 15 -3.48 -25.51 -11.40
C TRP A 15 -3.41 -26.22 -10.05
N VAL A 16 -4.55 -26.58 -9.48
CA VAL A 16 -4.60 -27.27 -8.18
C VAL A 16 -3.95 -28.65 -8.27
N ASP A 17 -4.17 -29.39 -9.36
CA ASP A 17 -3.58 -30.72 -9.56
C ASP A 17 -2.06 -30.67 -9.72
N LYS A 18 -1.52 -29.69 -10.45
CA LYS A 18 -0.07 -29.45 -10.54
C LYS A 18 0.55 -29.34 -9.14
N TRP A 19 -0.01 -28.46 -8.31
CA TRP A 19 0.55 -28.20 -6.99
C TRP A 19 0.26 -29.28 -5.98
N ASN A 20 -0.87 -29.99 -6.06
CA ASN A 20 -1.14 -31.19 -5.28
C ASN A 20 -0.06 -32.25 -5.50
N LYS A 21 0.28 -32.54 -6.76
CA LYS A 21 1.33 -33.50 -7.12
C LYS A 21 2.70 -33.11 -6.62
N LEU A 22 3.06 -31.82 -6.72
CA LEU A 22 4.40 -31.35 -6.35
C LEU A 22 4.55 -31.15 -4.83
N CYS A 23 3.58 -30.49 -4.19
CA CYS A 23 3.66 -30.13 -2.76
C CYS A 23 3.25 -31.25 -1.82
N THR A 24 2.50 -32.25 -2.31
CA THR A 24 2.04 -33.45 -1.58
C THR A 24 1.33 -33.17 -0.24
N PRO A 25 0.27 -32.36 -0.20
CA PRO A 25 -0.50 -32.11 1.02
C PRO A 25 -1.24 -33.35 1.49
N ASP A 26 -1.61 -33.40 2.79
CA ASP A 26 -2.43 -34.48 3.34
C ASP A 26 -3.93 -34.29 2.98
N LYS A 27 -4.36 -33.04 2.81
CA LYS A 27 -5.75 -32.67 2.51
C LYS A 27 -5.82 -31.42 1.64
N ILE A 28 -6.88 -31.33 0.81
CA ILE A 28 -7.22 -30.12 0.04
C ILE A 28 -8.57 -29.61 0.51
N VAL A 29 -8.66 -28.30 0.78
CA VAL A 29 -9.87 -27.60 1.17
C VAL A 29 -10.10 -26.42 0.26
N VAL A 30 -11.25 -26.33 -0.39
CA VAL A 30 -11.67 -25.15 -1.15
C VAL A 30 -12.36 -24.20 -0.18
N VAL A 31 -11.89 -22.96 -0.13
CA VAL A 31 -12.38 -21.93 0.79
C VAL A 31 -13.73 -21.41 0.28
N THR A 32 -14.75 -21.49 1.13
CA THR A 32 -16.11 -21.04 0.83
C THR A 32 -16.35 -19.56 1.09
N GLY A 33 -15.44 -18.92 1.84
CA GLY A 33 -15.54 -17.51 2.23
C GLY A 33 -16.65 -17.19 3.23
N THR A 34 -17.26 -18.19 3.83
CA THR A 34 -18.33 -18.00 4.82
C THR A 34 -17.77 -17.58 6.17
N LYS A 35 -18.50 -16.73 6.91
CA LYS A 35 -18.10 -16.33 8.27
C LYS A 35 -17.93 -17.55 9.19
N LYS A 36 -18.77 -18.56 9.06
CA LYS A 36 -18.69 -19.81 9.84
C LYS A 36 -17.35 -20.54 9.60
N GLU A 37 -16.91 -20.66 8.35
CA GLU A 37 -15.63 -21.26 7.99
C GLU A 37 -14.46 -20.42 8.54
N HIS A 38 -14.52 -19.10 8.34
CA HIS A 38 -13.49 -18.17 8.85
C HIS A 38 -13.29 -18.35 10.37
N LEU A 39 -14.37 -18.33 11.15
CA LEU A 39 -14.31 -18.51 12.61
C LEU A 39 -13.82 -19.91 12.99
N ALA A 40 -14.22 -20.96 12.26
CA ALA A 40 -13.75 -22.31 12.51
C ALA A 40 -12.24 -22.46 12.29
N ILE A 41 -11.68 -21.79 11.27
CA ILE A 41 -10.23 -21.73 11.03
C ILE A 41 -9.53 -20.95 12.14
N CYS A 42 -10.07 -19.80 12.56
CA CYS A 42 -9.50 -19.05 13.68
C CYS A 42 -9.46 -19.86 14.98
N GLU A 43 -10.54 -20.57 15.33
CA GLU A 43 -10.59 -21.44 16.52
C GLU A 43 -9.63 -22.64 16.41
N MET A 44 -9.47 -23.22 15.23
CA MET A 44 -8.44 -24.23 14.99
C MET A 44 -7.04 -23.67 15.26
N MET A 45 -6.75 -22.45 14.76
CA MET A 45 -5.46 -21.78 15.00
C MET A 45 -5.22 -21.46 16.46
N VAL A 46 -6.26 -21.10 17.21
CA VAL A 46 -6.16 -20.93 18.69
C VAL A 46 -5.78 -22.26 19.37
N LYS A 47 -6.45 -23.37 19.02
CA LYS A 47 -6.14 -24.71 19.56
C LYS A 47 -4.72 -25.16 19.23
N ASN A 48 -4.18 -24.76 18.09
CA ASN A 48 -2.83 -25.10 17.65
C ASN A 48 -1.76 -24.13 18.17
N GLY A 49 -2.13 -23.09 18.93
CA GLY A 49 -1.22 -22.07 19.45
C GLY A 49 -0.69 -21.07 18.40
N GLN A 50 -1.30 -21.04 17.22
CA GLN A 50 -0.96 -20.09 16.16
C GLN A 50 -1.62 -18.72 16.37
N PHE A 51 -2.79 -18.72 17.02
CA PHE A 51 -3.51 -17.50 17.43
C PHE A 51 -3.72 -17.47 18.94
N ILE A 52 -3.74 -16.26 19.48
CA ILE A 52 -4.23 -15.94 20.82
C ILE A 52 -5.58 -15.26 20.62
N LYS A 53 -6.64 -15.83 21.20
CA LYS A 53 -7.98 -15.23 21.19
C LYS A 53 -7.98 -14.06 22.18
N LEU A 54 -8.30 -12.86 21.71
CA LEU A 54 -8.36 -11.67 22.55
C LEU A 54 -9.62 -11.68 23.45
N ASN A 55 -9.70 -10.74 24.38
CA ASN A 55 -10.85 -10.56 25.25
C ASN A 55 -12.10 -10.23 24.43
N GLN A 56 -13.01 -11.18 24.29
CA GLN A 56 -14.18 -11.10 23.41
C GLN A 56 -15.21 -10.04 23.82
N LYS A 57 -15.19 -9.56 25.07
CA LYS A 57 -16.02 -8.43 25.53
C LYS A 57 -15.48 -7.10 25.01
N LYS A 58 -14.13 -6.96 24.89
CA LYS A 58 -13.45 -5.75 24.42
C LYS A 58 -13.22 -5.76 22.92
N ARG A 59 -12.87 -6.93 22.38
CA ARG A 59 -12.43 -7.17 20.99
C ARG A 59 -13.17 -8.39 20.41
N PRO A 60 -14.47 -8.29 20.11
CA PRO A 60 -15.22 -9.40 19.52
C PRO A 60 -14.57 -9.92 18.24
N GLU A 61 -14.41 -11.24 18.15
CA GLU A 61 -13.83 -11.93 16.99
C GLU A 61 -12.44 -11.41 16.58
N CYS A 62 -11.65 -10.92 17.55
CA CYS A 62 -10.28 -10.49 17.32
C CYS A 62 -9.26 -11.50 17.84
N TYR A 63 -8.16 -11.60 17.13
CA TYR A 63 -7.07 -12.55 17.39
C TYR A 63 -5.71 -11.87 17.26
N LEU A 64 -4.71 -12.41 17.98
CA LEU A 64 -3.31 -11.98 17.91
C LEU A 64 -2.43 -13.11 17.40
N ALA A 65 -1.63 -12.82 16.39
CA ALA A 65 -0.54 -13.68 15.90
C ALA A 65 0.83 -13.09 16.27
N ARG A 66 1.82 -13.95 16.43
CA ARG A 66 3.24 -13.56 16.55
C ARG A 66 4.03 -14.22 15.46
N SER A 67 4.68 -13.43 14.59
CA SER A 67 5.54 -13.97 13.54
C SER A 67 6.91 -14.35 14.09
N HIS A 68 7.62 -15.21 13.37
CA HIS A 68 9.03 -15.43 13.62
C HIS A 68 9.82 -14.14 13.31
N GLU A 69 10.90 -13.85 14.04
CA GLU A 69 11.70 -12.63 13.88
C GLU A 69 12.34 -12.49 12.49
N SER A 70 12.60 -13.60 11.80
CA SER A 70 13.08 -13.60 10.41
C SER A 70 11.97 -13.34 9.38
N ASP A 71 10.69 -13.24 9.81
CA ASP A 71 9.57 -13.09 8.88
C ASP A 71 8.90 -11.73 9.04
N VAL A 72 9.19 -10.85 8.12
CA VAL A 72 8.71 -9.46 8.09
C VAL A 72 7.62 -9.28 7.04
N ALA A 73 6.80 -8.25 7.21
CA ALA A 73 5.63 -8.03 6.36
C ALA A 73 5.94 -7.78 4.86
N ARG A 74 7.19 -7.45 4.54
CA ARG A 74 7.67 -7.25 3.17
C ARG A 74 9.16 -7.53 3.07
N VAL A 75 9.55 -8.43 2.15
CA VAL A 75 10.95 -8.82 1.91
C VAL A 75 11.36 -8.31 0.52
N GLU A 76 11.79 -7.05 0.44
CA GLU A 76 12.13 -6.40 -0.85
C GLU A 76 13.32 -7.10 -1.52
N GLY A 77 14.37 -7.43 -0.78
CA GLY A 77 15.57 -8.09 -1.31
C GLY A 77 15.35 -9.50 -1.88
N ARG A 78 14.18 -10.09 -1.64
CA ARG A 78 13.79 -11.42 -2.15
C ARG A 78 12.54 -11.37 -3.02
N THR A 79 12.18 -10.17 -3.51
CA THR A 79 11.04 -9.95 -4.41
C THR A 79 11.54 -9.74 -5.83
N PHE A 80 11.06 -10.55 -6.78
CA PHE A 80 11.55 -10.60 -8.15
C PHE A 80 10.42 -10.37 -9.15
N ILE A 81 10.72 -9.65 -10.22
CA ILE A 81 9.93 -9.60 -11.45
C ILE A 81 10.65 -10.46 -12.48
N CYS A 82 10.08 -11.64 -12.77
CA CYS A 82 10.65 -12.64 -13.67
C CYS A 82 10.04 -12.49 -15.06
N SER A 83 10.32 -11.36 -15.71
CA SER A 83 9.98 -11.10 -17.11
C SER A 83 10.92 -11.88 -18.05
N LYS A 84 10.47 -12.17 -19.28
CA LYS A 84 11.28 -12.87 -20.30
C LYS A 84 12.54 -12.10 -20.68
N LYS A 85 12.53 -10.77 -20.57
CA LYS A 85 13.70 -9.92 -20.78
C LYS A 85 13.96 -9.12 -19.51
N GLU A 86 15.20 -9.10 -19.05
CA GLU A 86 15.62 -8.34 -17.87
C GLU A 86 15.24 -6.86 -17.95
N ILE A 87 15.39 -6.24 -19.11
CA ILE A 87 15.04 -4.84 -19.33
C ILE A 87 13.55 -4.56 -19.04
N ASP A 88 12.67 -5.51 -19.25
CA ASP A 88 11.23 -5.35 -19.00
C ASP A 88 10.89 -5.37 -17.49
N ALA A 89 11.77 -5.93 -16.65
CA ALA A 89 11.64 -5.86 -15.19
C ALA A 89 12.28 -4.61 -14.59
N GLY A 90 13.40 -4.18 -15.16
CA GLY A 90 14.31 -3.20 -14.59
C GLY A 90 13.93 -1.72 -14.81
N PRO A 91 14.79 -0.83 -14.29
CA PRO A 91 15.96 -1.12 -13.45
C PRO A 91 15.66 -1.17 -11.95
N THR A 92 14.40 -1.08 -11.52
CA THR A 92 13.99 -0.90 -10.12
C THR A 92 13.68 -2.21 -9.39
N ASN A 93 13.58 -3.33 -10.11
CA ASN A 93 13.26 -4.64 -9.56
C ASN A 93 14.48 -5.59 -9.60
N HIS A 94 14.52 -6.54 -8.68
CA HIS A 94 15.35 -7.72 -8.86
C HIS A 94 14.77 -8.58 -9.96
N TRP A 95 15.63 -9.12 -10.80
CA TRP A 95 15.25 -9.99 -11.91
C TRP A 95 15.97 -11.33 -11.84
N MET A 96 15.29 -12.35 -12.31
CA MET A 96 15.85 -13.64 -12.66
C MET A 96 15.08 -14.18 -13.85
N ASP A 97 15.76 -14.89 -14.74
CA ASP A 97 15.12 -15.57 -15.87
C ASP A 97 13.95 -16.45 -15.38
N PRO A 98 12.76 -16.34 -16.01
CA PRO A 98 11.56 -17.02 -15.53
C PRO A 98 11.68 -18.52 -15.47
N ASP A 99 12.33 -19.17 -16.44
CA ASP A 99 12.50 -20.62 -16.48
C ASP A 99 13.48 -21.10 -15.40
N GLN A 100 14.56 -20.33 -15.16
CA GLN A 100 15.50 -20.62 -14.08
C GLN A 100 14.81 -20.46 -12.72
N MET A 101 14.04 -19.39 -12.51
CA MET A 101 13.32 -19.16 -11.26
C MET A 101 12.30 -20.26 -11.02
N LYS A 102 11.49 -20.64 -12.03
CA LYS A 102 10.50 -21.74 -11.90
C LYS A 102 11.18 -23.04 -11.52
N LYS A 103 12.28 -23.43 -12.18
CA LYS A 103 13.05 -24.64 -11.85
C LYS A 103 13.60 -24.62 -10.43
N GLN A 104 14.09 -23.47 -9.97
CA GLN A 104 14.60 -23.30 -8.61
C GLN A 104 13.48 -23.43 -7.57
N MET A 105 12.37 -22.74 -7.78
CA MET A 105 11.24 -22.77 -6.86
C MET A 105 10.54 -24.13 -6.83
N GLU A 106 10.42 -24.83 -7.94
CA GLU A 106 9.85 -26.18 -7.98
C GLU A 106 10.62 -27.17 -7.08
N LYS A 107 11.95 -27.01 -6.95
CA LYS A 107 12.74 -27.79 -5.98
C LYS A 107 12.30 -27.49 -4.54
N SER A 108 12.08 -26.23 -4.21
CA SER A 108 11.62 -25.81 -2.87
C SER A 108 10.18 -26.26 -2.59
N TYR A 109 9.30 -26.24 -3.59
CA TYR A 109 7.92 -26.69 -3.45
C TYR A 109 7.79 -28.22 -3.33
N LYS A 110 8.77 -29.02 -3.74
CA LYS A 110 8.68 -30.48 -3.70
C LYS A 110 8.45 -31.01 -2.28
N GLY A 111 7.23 -31.45 -2.01
CA GLY A 111 6.83 -32.01 -0.72
C GLY A 111 6.69 -30.98 0.42
N CYS A 112 6.67 -29.68 0.13
CA CYS A 112 6.65 -28.63 1.15
C CYS A 112 5.37 -28.61 2.00
N MET A 113 4.27 -29.19 1.50
CA MET A 113 2.99 -29.24 2.22
C MET A 113 2.70 -30.60 2.89
N LYS A 114 3.70 -31.49 3.00
CA LYS A 114 3.52 -32.73 3.76
C LYS A 114 3.09 -32.45 5.19
N GLY A 115 2.09 -33.20 5.69
CA GLY A 115 1.49 -33.02 7.02
C GLY A 115 0.60 -31.77 7.14
N ARG A 116 0.35 -31.05 6.03
CA ARG A 116 -0.44 -29.81 6.00
C ARG A 116 -1.68 -29.94 5.13
N THR A 117 -2.62 -29.05 5.36
CA THR A 117 -3.79 -28.82 4.48
C THR A 117 -3.43 -27.79 3.41
N MET A 118 -3.68 -28.13 2.16
CA MET A 118 -3.67 -27.18 1.05
C MET A 118 -5.04 -26.51 0.99
N TYR A 119 -5.07 -25.19 1.10
CA TYR A 119 -6.26 -24.39 0.89
C TYR A 119 -6.26 -23.81 -0.52
N VAL A 120 -7.42 -23.85 -1.17
CA VAL A 120 -7.65 -23.21 -2.47
C VAL A 120 -8.59 -22.05 -2.25
N ILE A 121 -8.10 -20.82 -2.45
CA ILE A 121 -8.82 -19.58 -2.17
C ILE A 121 -9.20 -18.91 -3.49
N PRO A 122 -10.46 -19.00 -3.93
CA PRO A 122 -10.97 -18.14 -4.99
C PRO A 122 -11.10 -16.72 -4.41
N PHE A 123 -10.51 -15.71 -5.07
CA PHE A 123 -10.59 -14.33 -4.58
C PHE A 123 -10.81 -13.33 -5.71
N ALA A 124 -11.44 -12.21 -5.39
CA ALA A 124 -11.64 -11.08 -6.27
C ALA A 124 -10.95 -9.84 -5.72
N MET A 125 -10.21 -9.17 -6.58
CA MET A 125 -9.64 -7.86 -6.34
C MET A 125 -10.59 -6.83 -6.95
N GLY A 126 -11.45 -6.26 -6.11
CA GLY A 126 -12.55 -5.36 -6.46
C GLY A 126 -13.94 -5.97 -6.20
N PRO A 127 -15.01 -5.18 -6.33
CA PRO A 127 -16.38 -5.65 -6.19
C PRO A 127 -16.74 -6.69 -7.25
N ILE A 128 -17.31 -7.82 -6.84
CA ILE A 128 -17.63 -8.94 -7.75
C ILE A 128 -18.56 -8.45 -8.86
N GLY A 129 -18.19 -8.70 -10.12
CA GLY A 129 -18.96 -8.31 -11.30
C GLY A 129 -18.71 -6.88 -11.78
N ASN A 130 -17.91 -6.06 -11.09
CA ASN A 130 -17.54 -4.74 -11.60
C ASN A 130 -16.58 -4.88 -12.81
N PRO A 131 -16.70 -4.05 -13.86
CA PRO A 131 -15.90 -4.14 -15.09
C PRO A 131 -14.38 -3.98 -14.90
N ILE A 132 -13.95 -3.41 -13.77
CA ILE A 132 -12.53 -3.21 -13.45
C ILE A 132 -11.98 -4.38 -12.63
N THR A 133 -12.84 -5.13 -11.94
CA THR A 133 -12.45 -6.21 -11.03
C THR A 133 -11.67 -7.32 -11.74
N GLN A 134 -10.63 -7.80 -11.10
CA GLN A 134 -9.82 -8.94 -11.53
C GLN A 134 -9.95 -10.08 -10.51
N TYR A 135 -9.72 -11.30 -10.96
CA TYR A 135 -9.93 -12.52 -10.18
C TYR A 135 -8.67 -13.34 -10.06
N GLY A 136 -8.54 -14.09 -8.97
CA GLY A 136 -7.42 -15.00 -8.76
C GLY A 136 -7.81 -16.28 -8.01
N ILE A 137 -6.94 -17.27 -8.11
CA ILE A 137 -6.96 -18.49 -7.31
C ILE A 137 -5.63 -18.56 -6.57
N GLU A 138 -5.66 -18.46 -5.24
CA GLU A 138 -4.47 -18.69 -4.42
C GLU A 138 -4.49 -20.07 -3.79
N VAL A 139 -3.43 -20.85 -4.00
CA VAL A 139 -3.18 -22.12 -3.31
C VAL A 139 -2.19 -21.86 -2.20
N THR A 140 -2.48 -22.26 -0.95
CA THR A 140 -1.62 -22.05 0.21
C THR A 140 -1.72 -23.16 1.24
N ASP A 141 -0.67 -23.37 2.04
CA ASP A 141 -0.71 -24.28 3.21
C ASP A 141 -0.82 -23.51 4.55
N SER A 142 -1.12 -22.21 4.50
CA SER A 142 -1.19 -21.35 5.68
C SER A 142 -2.64 -20.98 6.03
N PRO A 143 -3.18 -21.44 7.17
CA PRO A 143 -4.49 -20.97 7.63
C PRO A 143 -4.49 -19.48 7.99
N TYR A 144 -3.35 -18.91 8.42
CA TYR A 144 -3.20 -17.46 8.62
C TYR A 144 -3.47 -16.68 7.31
N VAL A 145 -2.96 -17.17 6.18
CA VAL A 145 -3.22 -16.57 4.87
C VAL A 145 -4.72 -16.64 4.54
N VAL A 146 -5.36 -17.79 4.74
CA VAL A 146 -6.81 -17.94 4.47
C VAL A 146 -7.64 -16.89 5.21
N VAL A 147 -7.46 -16.75 6.52
CA VAL A 147 -8.28 -15.82 7.33
C VAL A 147 -7.97 -14.35 7.02
N ASN A 148 -6.71 -14.02 6.72
CA ASN A 148 -6.36 -12.66 6.30
C ASN A 148 -6.86 -12.34 4.88
N MET A 149 -6.80 -13.29 3.93
CA MET A 149 -7.36 -13.12 2.58
C MET A 149 -8.88 -12.94 2.62
N ASN A 150 -9.59 -13.62 3.51
CA ASN A 150 -11.03 -13.44 3.72
C ASN A 150 -11.38 -12.00 4.17
N ILE A 151 -10.48 -11.32 4.89
CA ILE A 151 -10.67 -9.92 5.28
C ILE A 151 -10.24 -8.98 4.15
N MET A 152 -9.07 -9.24 3.55
CA MET A 152 -8.43 -8.33 2.60
C MET A 152 -9.00 -8.37 1.20
N THR A 153 -9.66 -9.47 0.83
CA THR A 153 -10.24 -9.68 -0.49
C THR A 153 -11.67 -10.22 -0.38
N ARG A 154 -12.38 -10.25 -1.47
CA ARG A 154 -13.67 -10.96 -1.55
C ARG A 154 -13.38 -12.40 -1.95
N THR A 155 -13.77 -13.38 -1.14
CA THR A 155 -13.39 -14.80 -1.32
C THR A 155 -14.60 -15.71 -1.45
N GLY A 156 -14.35 -16.94 -1.88
CA GLY A 156 -15.26 -18.07 -1.75
C GLY A 156 -16.16 -18.35 -2.94
N ASP A 157 -17.32 -18.98 -2.65
CA ASP A 157 -18.19 -19.57 -3.66
C ASP A 157 -18.73 -18.59 -4.70
N ALA A 158 -19.04 -17.35 -4.29
CA ALA A 158 -19.52 -16.30 -5.20
C ALA A 158 -18.44 -15.92 -6.22
N VAL A 159 -17.19 -15.86 -5.78
CA VAL A 159 -16.04 -15.59 -6.65
C VAL A 159 -15.78 -16.78 -7.56
N MET A 160 -15.83 -18.00 -7.03
CA MET A 160 -15.62 -19.22 -7.82
C MET A 160 -16.62 -19.34 -8.98
N LYS A 161 -17.90 -19.07 -8.72
CA LYS A 161 -18.94 -19.02 -9.77
C LYS A 161 -18.60 -17.99 -10.88
N TYR A 162 -17.97 -16.87 -10.49
CA TYR A 162 -17.56 -15.86 -11.47
C TYR A 162 -16.34 -16.31 -12.28
N ILE A 163 -15.36 -16.96 -11.62
CA ILE A 163 -14.19 -17.56 -12.28
C ILE A 163 -14.65 -18.65 -13.28
N ASP A 164 -15.62 -19.48 -12.93
CA ASP A 164 -16.20 -20.45 -13.85
C ASP A 164 -16.79 -19.80 -15.10
N LYS A 165 -17.39 -18.60 -14.95
CA LYS A 165 -17.99 -17.84 -16.05
C LYS A 165 -16.94 -17.18 -16.97
N ILE A 166 -15.84 -16.64 -16.41
CA ILE A 166 -14.80 -15.94 -17.18
C ILE A 166 -13.75 -16.88 -17.79
N GLY A 167 -13.79 -18.18 -17.43
CA GLY A 167 -12.86 -19.17 -17.98
C GLY A 167 -11.42 -18.91 -17.56
N ASP A 168 -10.53 -18.66 -18.54
CA ASP A 168 -9.08 -18.52 -18.30
C ASP A 168 -8.64 -17.14 -17.76
N GLY A 169 -9.57 -16.20 -17.58
CA GLY A 169 -9.31 -14.81 -17.19
C GLY A 169 -9.00 -14.60 -15.70
N PHE A 170 -8.34 -15.51 -15.02
CA PHE A 170 -7.93 -15.35 -13.63
C PHE A 170 -6.42 -15.50 -13.45
N ILE A 171 -5.88 -14.93 -12.37
CA ILE A 171 -4.47 -14.99 -12.00
C ILE A 171 -4.23 -16.18 -11.07
N PRO A 172 -3.50 -17.22 -11.49
CA PRO A 172 -3.11 -18.33 -10.64
C PRO A 172 -1.96 -17.95 -9.72
N CYS A 173 -2.14 -18.22 -8.41
CA CYS A 173 -1.18 -17.90 -7.36
C CYS A 173 -0.85 -19.16 -6.55
N ILE A 174 0.41 -19.33 -6.15
CA ILE A 174 0.86 -20.36 -5.23
C ILE A 174 1.68 -19.74 -4.10
N HIS A 175 1.36 -20.13 -2.87
CA HIS A 175 2.07 -19.78 -1.66
C HIS A 175 2.34 -21.04 -0.83
N SER A 176 3.51 -21.12 -0.18
CA SER A 176 3.77 -22.06 0.90
C SER A 176 4.69 -21.44 1.95
N VAL A 177 4.43 -21.75 3.21
CA VAL A 177 5.32 -21.39 4.33
C VAL A 177 6.66 -22.13 4.29
N GLY A 178 6.79 -23.16 3.46
CA GLY A 178 8.05 -23.93 3.30
C GLY A 178 8.46 -24.74 4.54
N ALA A 179 7.50 -25.20 5.34
CA ALA A 179 7.75 -25.90 6.60
C ALA A 179 6.96 -27.22 6.69
N PRO A 180 7.35 -28.26 5.94
CA PRO A 180 6.68 -29.56 5.95
C PRO A 180 6.76 -30.22 7.33
N LEU A 181 5.74 -30.99 7.70
CA LEU A 181 5.65 -31.71 8.97
C LEU A 181 5.93 -33.19 8.79
N LYS A 182 6.62 -33.78 9.76
CA LYS A 182 6.73 -35.24 9.88
C LYS A 182 5.41 -35.80 10.43
N LYS A 183 5.14 -37.09 10.17
CA LYS A 183 3.93 -37.76 10.66
C LYS A 183 3.83 -37.61 12.19
N GLY A 184 2.70 -37.07 12.67
CA GLY A 184 2.45 -36.84 14.10
C GLY A 184 3.16 -35.61 14.71
N GLN A 185 3.95 -34.87 13.95
CA GLN A 185 4.57 -33.63 14.41
C GLN A 185 3.52 -32.53 14.56
N LYS A 186 3.52 -31.87 15.73
CA LYS A 186 2.74 -30.62 15.93
C LYS A 186 3.40 -29.48 15.18
N ASP A 187 2.57 -28.60 14.61
CA ASP A 187 3.04 -27.38 13.96
C ASP A 187 3.55 -26.37 15.00
N VAL A 188 4.41 -25.46 14.56
CA VAL A 188 4.87 -24.34 15.36
C VAL A 188 3.88 -23.16 15.27
N ALA A 189 3.97 -22.24 16.22
CA ALA A 189 3.09 -21.06 16.26
C ALA A 189 3.17 -20.21 14.99
N TRP A 190 4.37 -20.12 14.39
CA TRP A 190 4.57 -19.42 13.11
C TRP A 190 5.50 -20.23 12.19
N PRO A 191 4.92 -21.01 11.28
CA PRO A 191 5.71 -21.73 10.29
C PRO A 191 6.20 -20.79 9.19
N CYS A 192 7.50 -20.82 8.90
CA CYS A 192 8.14 -20.13 7.78
C CYS A 192 9.52 -20.72 7.49
N ALA A 193 10.13 -20.41 6.36
CA ALA A 193 11.52 -20.69 6.10
C ALA A 193 12.40 -19.88 7.08
N LYS A 194 13.40 -20.53 7.69
CA LYS A 194 14.24 -19.92 8.73
C LYS A 194 15.21 -18.89 8.18
N SER A 195 15.78 -19.17 6.99
CA SER A 195 16.69 -18.25 6.32
C SER A 195 15.93 -17.29 5.40
N ILE A 196 16.38 -16.05 5.33
CA ILE A 196 15.90 -15.07 4.35
C ILE A 196 16.20 -15.51 2.92
N ASP A 197 17.30 -16.24 2.72
CA ASP A 197 17.75 -16.72 1.41
C ASP A 197 16.86 -17.83 0.83
N ASP A 198 16.10 -18.50 1.69
CA ASP A 198 15.11 -19.51 1.30
C ASP A 198 13.73 -18.91 0.98
N LYS A 199 13.58 -17.58 1.10
CA LYS A 199 12.32 -16.88 0.80
C LYS A 199 12.35 -16.32 -0.62
N TYR A 200 11.26 -16.53 -1.35
CA TYR A 200 11.09 -16.04 -2.72
C TYR A 200 9.68 -15.49 -2.91
N ILE A 201 9.57 -14.27 -3.41
CA ILE A 201 8.30 -13.63 -3.79
C ILE A 201 8.44 -13.25 -5.26
N THR A 202 7.84 -14.03 -6.16
CA THR A 202 8.10 -13.92 -7.59
C THR A 202 6.82 -13.64 -8.36
N GLN A 203 6.91 -12.75 -9.34
CA GLN A 203 5.86 -12.42 -10.29
C GLN A 203 6.37 -12.76 -11.70
N PHE A 204 5.52 -13.45 -12.49
CA PHE A 204 5.76 -13.81 -13.90
C PHE A 204 4.77 -13.01 -14.75
N PRO A 205 5.14 -11.76 -15.18
CA PRO A 205 4.17 -10.84 -15.79
C PRO A 205 3.55 -11.32 -17.08
N GLU A 206 4.31 -12.02 -17.94
CA GLU A 206 3.83 -12.53 -19.23
C GLU A 206 2.94 -13.76 -19.07
N ASP A 207 3.16 -14.57 -18.02
CA ASP A 207 2.34 -15.74 -17.72
C ASP A 207 1.13 -15.38 -16.84
N GLY A 208 1.14 -14.19 -16.22
CA GLY A 208 0.15 -13.76 -15.24
C GLY A 208 0.14 -14.62 -13.98
N GLU A 209 1.30 -15.12 -13.53
CA GLU A 209 1.42 -16.03 -12.38
C GLU A 209 2.17 -15.37 -11.21
N ILE A 210 1.82 -15.78 -9.97
CA ILE A 210 2.49 -15.34 -8.74
C ILE A 210 2.90 -16.56 -7.93
N TRP A 211 4.21 -16.69 -7.62
CA TRP A 211 4.75 -17.78 -6.81
C TRP A 211 5.47 -17.20 -5.59
N SER A 212 5.08 -17.61 -4.38
CA SER A 212 5.69 -17.15 -3.13
C SER A 212 6.00 -18.32 -2.21
N PHE A 213 7.20 -18.34 -1.65
CA PHE A 213 7.69 -19.42 -0.83
C PHE A 213 8.45 -18.90 0.40
N GLY A 214 8.21 -19.52 1.55
CA GLY A 214 9.02 -19.39 2.75
C GLY A 214 8.64 -18.27 3.71
N SER A 215 7.76 -17.32 3.33
CA SER A 215 7.25 -16.27 4.24
C SER A 215 5.75 -16.45 4.46
N GLY A 216 5.28 -16.35 5.69
CA GLY A 216 3.85 -16.42 6.02
C GLY A 216 3.21 -15.05 6.29
N TYR A 217 3.94 -13.92 6.11
CA TYR A 217 3.51 -12.62 6.61
C TYR A 217 3.31 -11.56 5.52
N GLY A 218 2.21 -10.83 5.64
CA GLY A 218 1.93 -9.61 4.88
C GLY A 218 1.87 -9.80 3.38
N GLY A 219 2.40 -8.82 2.64
CA GLY A 219 2.40 -8.83 1.18
C GLY A 219 3.22 -9.95 0.52
N ASN A 220 3.98 -10.71 1.30
CA ASN A 220 4.71 -11.89 0.82
C ASN A 220 3.79 -13.11 0.68
N ALA A 221 2.70 -13.17 1.43
CA ALA A 221 1.82 -14.32 1.56
C ALA A 221 0.37 -14.02 1.18
N LEU A 222 -0.11 -12.80 1.43
CA LEU A 222 -1.41 -12.32 0.97
C LEU A 222 -1.25 -11.83 -0.48
N LEU A 223 -1.27 -12.79 -1.42
CA LEU A 223 -0.82 -12.54 -2.79
C LEU A 223 -1.75 -11.62 -3.57
N GLY A 224 -3.00 -11.46 -3.16
CA GLY A 224 -3.92 -10.46 -3.70
C GLY A 224 -3.44 -9.03 -3.50
N LYS A 225 -2.77 -8.73 -2.36
CA LYS A 225 -2.45 -7.33 -1.98
C LYS A 225 -1.38 -6.69 -2.89
N LYS A 226 -0.11 -6.96 -2.68
CA LYS A 226 0.99 -6.25 -3.39
C LYS A 226 1.45 -6.98 -4.65
N CYS A 227 1.47 -8.29 -4.63
CA CYS A 227 1.89 -9.09 -5.77
C CYS A 227 0.90 -8.97 -6.92
N PHE A 228 -0.38 -9.16 -6.65
CA PHE A 228 -1.42 -9.05 -7.68
C PHE A 228 -1.84 -7.59 -7.90
N ALA A 229 -2.37 -6.91 -6.86
CA ALA A 229 -3.04 -5.62 -7.03
C ALA A 229 -2.12 -4.49 -7.50
N LEU A 230 -0.80 -4.64 -7.41
CA LEU A 230 0.18 -3.70 -7.94
C LEU A 230 1.10 -4.33 -8.99
N ARG A 231 1.95 -5.30 -8.64
CA ARG A 231 3.01 -5.76 -9.57
C ARG A 231 2.46 -6.43 -10.82
N ILE A 232 1.56 -7.40 -10.69
CA ILE A 232 0.90 -8.02 -11.86
C ILE A 232 -0.12 -7.04 -12.48
N ALA A 233 -0.94 -6.39 -11.65
CA ALA A 233 -1.99 -5.50 -12.14
C ALA A 233 -1.42 -4.28 -12.88
N SER A 234 -0.28 -3.72 -12.48
CA SER A 234 0.33 -2.60 -13.22
C SER A 234 0.72 -2.99 -14.66
N LYS A 235 1.22 -4.23 -14.84
CA LYS A 235 1.52 -4.75 -16.18
C LYS A 235 0.25 -5.05 -16.98
N LEU A 236 -0.74 -5.70 -16.35
CA LEU A 236 -2.05 -5.92 -17.00
C LEU A 236 -2.71 -4.60 -17.38
N ALA A 237 -2.63 -3.61 -16.50
CA ALA A 237 -3.19 -2.28 -16.72
C ALA A 237 -2.55 -1.60 -17.93
N LYS A 238 -1.21 -1.60 -18.01
CA LYS A 238 -0.47 -1.10 -19.18
C LYS A 238 -0.95 -1.74 -20.47
N ASP A 239 -1.07 -3.07 -20.48
CA ASP A 239 -1.42 -3.82 -21.68
C ASP A 239 -2.88 -3.61 -22.11
N ASN A 240 -3.76 -3.18 -21.19
CA ASN A 240 -5.19 -3.02 -21.41
C ASN A 240 -5.69 -1.57 -21.27
N GLY A 241 -4.80 -0.58 -21.20
CA GLY A 241 -5.15 0.84 -21.22
C GLY A 241 -5.82 1.36 -19.94
N TRP A 242 -5.48 0.79 -18.76
CA TRP A 242 -5.90 1.27 -17.44
C TRP A 242 -4.69 1.36 -16.50
N MET A 243 -4.86 1.83 -15.25
CA MET A 243 -3.75 2.02 -14.32
C MET A 243 -4.01 1.30 -13.00
N ALA A 244 -2.96 0.71 -12.40
CA ALA A 244 -2.97 0.14 -11.06
C ALA A 244 -1.92 0.85 -10.20
N GLU A 245 -2.39 1.62 -9.22
CA GLU A 245 -1.59 2.61 -8.55
C GLU A 245 -1.58 2.43 -7.01
N HIS A 246 -0.46 2.78 -6.40
CA HIS A 246 -0.31 2.75 -4.94
C HIS A 246 -0.92 4.03 -4.33
N MET A 247 -2.24 4.13 -4.42
CA MET A 247 -3.01 5.32 -4.04
C MET A 247 -4.15 4.98 -3.09
N LEU A 248 -4.42 5.90 -2.16
CA LEU A 248 -5.71 5.94 -1.48
C LEU A 248 -6.79 6.48 -2.44
N ILE A 249 -8.06 6.21 -2.12
CA ILE A 249 -9.23 6.82 -2.75
C ILE A 249 -10.12 7.36 -1.65
N LEU A 250 -10.52 8.64 -1.76
CA LEU A 250 -11.43 9.27 -0.81
C LEU A 250 -12.51 10.09 -1.51
N THR A 251 -13.63 10.25 -0.83
CA THR A 251 -14.74 11.14 -1.19
C THR A 251 -14.75 12.32 -0.24
N LEU A 252 -14.69 13.53 -0.81
CA LEU A 252 -14.89 14.78 -0.08
C LEU A 252 -16.28 15.31 -0.40
N THR A 253 -17.05 15.66 0.63
CA THR A 253 -18.35 16.33 0.46
C THR A 253 -18.27 17.73 1.04
N SER A 254 -18.52 18.74 0.21
CA SER A 254 -18.55 20.14 0.63
C SER A 254 -19.80 20.46 1.45
N PRO A 255 -19.85 21.63 2.15
CA PRO A 255 -21.05 22.09 2.84
C PRO A 255 -22.30 22.17 1.92
N GLU A 256 -22.08 22.45 0.62
CA GLU A 256 -23.12 22.53 -0.41
C GLU A 256 -23.53 21.14 -0.96
N LYS A 257 -23.06 20.06 -0.33
CA LYS A 257 -23.32 18.66 -0.71
C LYS A 257 -22.73 18.24 -2.06
N LYS A 258 -21.79 19.00 -2.60
CA LYS A 258 -21.02 18.57 -3.78
C LYS A 258 -19.94 17.57 -3.38
N GLN A 259 -19.87 16.46 -4.10
CA GLN A 259 -18.87 15.43 -3.90
C GLN A 259 -17.70 15.58 -4.89
N TYR A 260 -16.49 15.30 -4.40
CA TYR A 260 -15.25 15.21 -5.17
C TYR A 260 -14.55 13.92 -4.78
N HIS A 261 -14.03 13.20 -5.78
CA HIS A 261 -13.26 12.00 -5.54
C HIS A 261 -11.79 12.28 -5.83
N VAL A 262 -10.95 11.93 -4.86
CA VAL A 262 -9.52 12.22 -4.90
C VAL A 262 -8.72 10.93 -4.69
N THR A 263 -7.70 10.74 -5.51
CA THR A 263 -6.66 9.72 -5.25
C THR A 263 -5.37 10.38 -4.78
N ALA A 264 -4.59 9.69 -3.94
CA ALA A 264 -3.32 10.23 -3.47
C ALA A 264 -2.25 9.15 -3.31
N ALA A 265 -1.11 9.37 -3.96
CA ALA A 265 0.08 8.53 -3.88
C ALA A 265 1.13 9.15 -2.98
N PHE A 266 1.39 8.51 -1.85
CA PHE A 266 2.43 8.91 -0.91
C PHE A 266 3.33 7.71 -0.58
N PRO A 267 4.66 7.88 -0.50
CA PRO A 267 5.56 6.86 0.01
C PRO A 267 5.19 6.40 1.42
N SER A 268 5.71 5.26 1.82
CA SER A 268 5.50 4.73 3.18
C SER A 268 5.83 5.76 4.25
N ALA A 269 5.05 5.79 5.34
CA ALA A 269 5.17 6.72 6.47
C ALA A 269 4.96 8.22 6.12
N CYS A 270 4.33 8.54 4.98
CA CYS A 270 4.00 9.92 4.59
C CYS A 270 2.53 10.30 4.85
N GLY A 271 1.80 9.51 5.65
CA GLY A 271 0.46 9.85 6.12
C GLY A 271 -0.69 9.45 5.19
N LYS A 272 -0.50 8.48 4.28
CA LYS A 272 -1.53 8.01 3.34
C LYS A 272 -2.80 7.55 4.05
N THR A 273 -2.71 6.56 4.95
CA THR A 273 -3.86 6.07 5.73
C THR A 273 -4.48 7.16 6.61
N ASN A 274 -3.66 8.07 7.16
CA ASN A 274 -4.17 9.19 7.95
C ASN A 274 -4.99 10.17 7.09
N LEU A 275 -4.60 10.42 5.84
CA LEU A 275 -5.38 11.25 4.92
C LEU A 275 -6.67 10.54 4.51
N ALA A 276 -6.60 9.23 4.21
CA ALA A 276 -7.76 8.44 3.78
C ALA A 276 -8.91 8.42 4.78
N MET A 277 -8.60 8.52 6.08
CA MET A 277 -9.56 8.40 7.19
C MET A 277 -9.60 9.64 8.07
N MET A 278 -9.14 10.79 7.55
CA MET A 278 -9.00 12.05 8.27
C MET A 278 -10.35 12.60 8.74
N LEU A 279 -10.37 13.23 9.90
CA LEU A 279 -11.47 14.09 10.35
C LEU A 279 -11.19 15.53 9.93
N PRO A 280 -11.96 16.12 8.99
CA PRO A 280 -11.75 17.49 8.55
C PRO A 280 -11.93 18.50 9.70
N LYS A 281 -11.04 19.50 9.80
CA LYS A 281 -11.21 20.63 10.73
C LYS A 281 -12.14 21.71 10.19
N LEU A 282 -12.34 21.76 8.86
CA LEU A 282 -13.23 22.74 8.24
C LEU A 282 -14.70 22.38 8.50
N PRO A 283 -15.53 23.33 9.00
CA PRO A 283 -16.94 23.10 9.27
C PRO A 283 -17.71 22.68 8.01
N GLY A 284 -18.63 21.73 8.17
CA GLY A 284 -19.51 21.26 7.11
C GLY A 284 -18.86 20.37 6.05
N TRP A 285 -17.52 20.24 6.03
CA TRP A 285 -16.81 19.30 5.17
C TRP A 285 -16.85 17.90 5.74
N LYS A 286 -17.12 16.92 4.90
CA LYS A 286 -17.10 15.49 5.24
C LYS A 286 -16.07 14.79 4.38
N LEU A 287 -15.30 13.87 4.98
CA LEU A 287 -14.40 12.99 4.27
C LEU A 287 -14.80 11.53 4.55
N GLU A 288 -14.89 10.74 3.48
CA GLU A 288 -15.16 9.31 3.53
C GLU A 288 -14.09 8.55 2.74
N THR A 289 -13.71 7.38 3.23
CA THR A 289 -12.70 6.53 2.56
C THR A 289 -13.36 5.50 1.66
N ILE A 290 -12.80 5.31 0.47
CA ILE A 290 -13.12 4.17 -0.41
C ILE A 290 -12.02 3.12 -0.28
N GLY A 291 -10.77 3.55 -0.09
CA GLY A 291 -9.61 2.70 0.12
C GLY A 291 -8.39 3.50 0.56
N ASP A 292 -7.50 2.89 1.34
CA ASP A 292 -6.36 3.59 1.94
C ASP A 292 -5.02 3.31 1.24
N ASP A 293 -4.96 2.36 0.29
CA ASP A 293 -3.67 1.85 -0.16
C ASP A 293 -3.54 1.64 -1.67
N ILE A 294 -4.56 1.15 -2.37
CA ILE A 294 -4.48 0.79 -3.79
C ILE A 294 -5.71 1.30 -4.54
N ALA A 295 -5.48 1.89 -5.72
CA ALA A 295 -6.50 2.33 -6.66
C ALA A 295 -6.27 1.71 -8.04
N TRP A 296 -7.32 1.18 -8.65
CA TRP A 296 -7.34 0.80 -10.05
C TRP A 296 -8.18 1.82 -10.81
N LEU A 297 -7.56 2.47 -11.82
CA LEU A 297 -8.17 3.57 -12.56
C LEU A 297 -8.34 3.16 -14.02
N LYS A 298 -9.56 3.29 -14.53
CA LYS A 298 -9.90 2.95 -15.92
C LYS A 298 -10.54 4.15 -16.62
N PRO A 299 -10.12 4.46 -17.88
CA PRO A 299 -10.79 5.47 -18.69
C PRO A 299 -12.26 5.12 -18.94
N GLY A 300 -13.15 6.08 -18.72
CA GLY A 300 -14.56 6.00 -19.09
C GLY A 300 -14.81 6.53 -20.51
N ALA A 301 -16.02 6.25 -21.03
CA ALA A 301 -16.43 6.72 -22.35
C ALA A 301 -16.58 8.26 -22.44
N ASP A 302 -16.64 8.94 -21.30
CA ASP A 302 -16.69 10.41 -21.17
C ASP A 302 -15.31 11.07 -21.05
N GLY A 303 -14.24 10.28 -21.07
CA GLY A 303 -12.84 10.72 -20.91
C GLY A 303 -12.37 10.88 -19.47
N LYS A 304 -13.22 10.66 -18.48
CA LYS A 304 -12.82 10.66 -17.06
C LYS A 304 -12.12 9.36 -16.69
N LEU A 305 -11.32 9.40 -15.63
CA LEU A 305 -10.78 8.20 -14.98
C LEU A 305 -11.71 7.76 -13.85
N TYR A 306 -12.13 6.50 -13.89
CA TYR A 306 -12.95 5.87 -12.87
C TYR A 306 -12.13 4.92 -12.01
N ALA A 307 -12.26 5.02 -10.70
CA ALA A 307 -11.47 4.21 -9.77
C ALA A 307 -12.32 3.26 -8.94
N ILE A 308 -11.74 2.10 -8.65
CA ILE A 308 -12.19 1.18 -7.60
C ILE A 308 -11.07 0.91 -6.61
N ASN A 309 -11.43 0.59 -5.36
CA ASN A 309 -10.54 -0.07 -4.43
C ASN A 309 -10.57 -1.59 -4.68
N PRO A 310 -9.44 -2.21 -5.05
CA PRO A 310 -9.39 -3.66 -5.22
C PRO A 310 -9.48 -4.43 -3.90
N GLU A 311 -9.13 -3.82 -2.77
CA GLU A 311 -9.11 -4.46 -1.46
C GLU A 311 -10.48 -4.44 -0.77
N ASN A 312 -10.69 -5.38 0.17
CA ASN A 312 -11.91 -5.49 0.98
C ASN A 312 -11.68 -5.15 2.46
N GLY A 313 -10.45 -4.90 2.84
CA GLY A 313 -10.01 -4.59 4.20
C GLY A 313 -8.81 -3.67 4.23
N PHE A 314 -8.38 -3.33 5.44
CA PHE A 314 -7.20 -2.53 5.72
C PHE A 314 -6.09 -3.40 6.32
N PHE A 315 -4.87 -3.25 5.83
CA PHE A 315 -3.66 -3.85 6.37
C PHE A 315 -2.75 -2.75 6.91
N GLY A 316 -3.14 -2.19 8.04
CA GLY A 316 -2.51 -1.00 8.61
C GLY A 316 -1.29 -1.28 9.47
N VAL A 317 -0.37 -0.30 9.56
CA VAL A 317 0.72 -0.29 10.53
C VAL A 317 0.14 0.07 11.89
N ALA A 318 0.44 -0.73 12.94
CA ALA A 318 -0.06 -0.49 14.27
C ALA A 318 0.70 0.63 15.00
N PRO A 319 2.06 0.63 15.14
CA PRO A 319 2.78 1.66 15.85
C PRO A 319 2.54 3.06 15.27
N GLY A 320 2.27 4.03 16.15
CA GLY A 320 1.97 5.41 15.79
C GLY A 320 0.53 5.67 15.32
N THR A 321 -0.30 4.63 15.13
CA THR A 321 -1.74 4.78 14.90
C THR A 321 -2.42 5.01 16.26
N SER A 322 -3.05 6.19 16.43
CA SER A 322 -3.61 6.62 17.72
C SER A 322 -4.95 7.33 17.55
N MET A 323 -5.64 7.55 18.66
CA MET A 323 -6.86 8.38 18.67
C MET A 323 -6.58 9.83 18.25
N ASP A 324 -5.36 10.33 18.44
CA ASP A 324 -4.94 11.69 18.03
C ASP A 324 -4.61 11.74 16.54
N SER A 325 -3.94 10.71 16.01
CA SER A 325 -3.44 10.69 14.63
C SER A 325 -4.45 10.14 13.63
N ASN A 326 -5.18 9.07 13.99
CA ASN A 326 -6.17 8.41 13.13
C ASN A 326 -7.19 7.60 13.95
N PRO A 327 -8.19 8.27 14.57
CA PRO A 327 -9.21 7.61 15.37
C PRO A 327 -10.04 6.60 14.55
N ASN A 328 -10.30 6.88 13.26
CA ASN A 328 -11.09 6.00 12.41
C ASN A 328 -10.40 4.66 12.13
N ALA A 329 -9.07 4.65 12.01
CA ALA A 329 -8.31 3.40 11.89
C ALA A 329 -8.42 2.55 13.16
N LEU A 330 -8.30 3.17 14.35
CA LEU A 330 -8.49 2.46 15.62
C LEU A 330 -9.92 1.94 15.79
N LEU A 331 -10.92 2.70 15.40
CA LEU A 331 -12.32 2.28 15.45
C LEU A 331 -12.58 1.12 14.50
N SER A 332 -11.91 1.08 13.34
CA SER A 332 -11.98 -0.04 12.38
C SER A 332 -11.45 -1.36 12.97
N CYS A 333 -10.55 -1.29 13.96
CA CYS A 333 -9.91 -2.45 14.59
C CYS A 333 -10.65 -2.97 15.83
N LYS A 334 -11.84 -2.46 16.14
CA LYS A 334 -12.58 -2.84 17.37
C LYS A 334 -13.08 -4.28 17.37
N LYS A 335 -13.36 -4.84 16.21
CA LYS A 335 -13.91 -6.19 16.03
C LYS A 335 -13.43 -6.83 14.73
N ASP A 336 -13.61 -8.14 14.62
CA ASP A 336 -13.31 -8.91 13.38
C ASP A 336 -11.88 -8.70 12.87
N THR A 337 -10.91 -8.46 13.75
CA THR A 337 -9.56 -7.98 13.39
C THR A 337 -8.49 -8.97 13.80
N ILE A 338 -7.51 -9.19 12.91
CA ILE A 338 -6.31 -9.96 13.20
C ILE A 338 -5.16 -8.99 13.45
N PHE A 339 -4.61 -9.02 14.66
CA PHE A 339 -3.40 -8.28 15.01
C PHE A 339 -2.18 -9.19 14.86
N THR A 340 -1.07 -8.64 14.41
CA THR A 340 0.18 -9.37 14.30
C THR A 340 1.32 -8.55 14.90
N ASN A 341 2.05 -9.15 15.86
CA ASN A 341 3.25 -8.60 16.50
C ASN A 341 3.01 -7.32 17.36
N VAL A 342 1.84 -7.17 17.93
CA VAL A 342 1.54 -6.14 18.96
C VAL A 342 1.70 -6.71 20.37
N VAL A 343 1.69 -5.86 21.38
CA VAL A 343 1.71 -6.27 22.81
C VAL A 343 0.36 -6.86 23.20
N LEU A 344 0.38 -7.96 23.95
CA LEU A 344 -0.78 -8.51 24.65
C LEU A 344 -0.83 -7.95 26.07
N THR A 345 -1.93 -7.33 26.44
CA THR A 345 -2.14 -6.80 27.79
C THR A 345 -2.64 -7.87 28.77
N PRO A 346 -2.51 -7.70 30.11
CA PRO A 346 -2.94 -8.71 31.09
C PRO A 346 -4.43 -9.03 31.04
N ASP A 347 -5.25 -8.09 30.61
CA ASP A 347 -6.71 -8.22 30.48
C ASP A 347 -7.15 -8.77 29.12
N GLY A 348 -6.19 -9.24 28.31
CA GLY A 348 -6.42 -9.88 27.02
C GLY A 348 -6.76 -8.90 25.89
N ASP A 349 -6.40 -7.63 26.01
CA ASP A 349 -6.46 -6.63 24.95
C ASP A 349 -5.08 -6.45 24.30
N ILE A 350 -4.94 -5.46 23.42
CA ILE A 350 -3.70 -5.16 22.70
C ILE A 350 -3.23 -3.74 23.00
N TRP A 351 -1.91 -3.55 22.84
CA TRP A 351 -1.28 -2.25 22.92
C TRP A 351 -0.07 -2.15 21.97
N TRP A 352 0.29 -0.94 21.59
CA TRP A 352 1.51 -0.61 20.84
C TRP A 352 2.01 0.80 21.15
N GLU A 353 3.27 1.09 20.87
CA GLU A 353 3.89 2.39 21.09
C GLU A 353 3.16 3.50 20.31
N ASP A 354 2.95 4.62 20.98
CA ASP A 354 2.27 5.80 20.47
C ASP A 354 0.80 5.55 20.03
N MET A 355 0.12 4.60 20.69
CA MET A 355 -1.32 4.32 20.48
C MET A 355 -2.23 5.45 21.01
N GLY A 356 -1.68 6.42 21.76
CA GLY A 356 -2.45 7.53 22.35
C GLY A 356 -3.05 7.25 23.72
N ILE A 357 -2.80 6.05 24.28
CA ILE A 357 -3.18 5.64 25.64
C ILE A 357 -1.95 5.18 26.42
N ASP A 358 -2.01 5.27 27.73
CA ASP A 358 -0.97 4.78 28.62
C ASP A 358 -0.77 3.27 28.43
N ALA A 359 0.46 2.81 28.52
CA ALA A 359 0.80 1.39 28.54
C ALA A 359 0.28 0.74 29.84
N PRO A 360 -0.13 -0.53 29.82
CA PRO A 360 -0.40 -1.27 31.03
C PRO A 360 0.88 -1.43 31.86
N ALA A 361 0.77 -1.64 33.16
CA ALA A 361 1.92 -1.81 34.05
C ALA A 361 2.89 -2.92 33.55
N GLU A 362 2.32 -4.02 33.04
CA GLU A 362 3.05 -5.11 32.40
C GLU A 362 2.29 -5.63 31.18
N GLY A 363 2.96 -6.38 30.31
CA GLY A 363 2.38 -7.02 29.13
C GLY A 363 3.26 -8.15 28.61
N VAL A 364 2.88 -8.69 27.46
CA VAL A 364 3.68 -9.67 26.72
C VAL A 364 3.99 -9.11 25.36
N ASP A 365 5.28 -8.91 25.07
CA ASP A 365 5.77 -8.30 23.85
C ASP A 365 5.53 -9.17 22.59
N TRP A 366 5.90 -8.63 21.44
CA TRP A 366 5.73 -9.32 20.16
C TRP A 366 6.53 -10.63 20.03
N LYS A 367 7.58 -10.82 20.83
CA LYS A 367 8.37 -12.06 20.90
C LYS A 367 7.81 -13.08 21.91
N GLY A 368 6.82 -12.69 22.72
CA GLY A 368 6.23 -13.52 23.77
C GLY A 368 6.91 -13.38 25.14
N ASN A 369 7.77 -12.37 25.32
CA ASN A 369 8.44 -12.10 26.60
C ASN A 369 7.65 -11.06 27.42
N LYS A 370 7.79 -11.09 28.75
CA LYS A 370 7.25 -10.04 29.61
C LYS A 370 7.89 -8.69 29.29
N CYS A 371 7.09 -7.64 29.31
CA CYS A 371 7.50 -6.25 29.20
C CYS A 371 6.76 -5.39 30.21
N TYR A 372 7.33 -4.23 30.54
CA TYR A 372 6.88 -3.39 31.66
C TYR A 372 6.83 -1.92 31.22
N VAL A 373 5.89 -1.17 31.82
CA VAL A 373 5.78 0.27 31.53
C VAL A 373 7.08 1.00 31.90
N CYS A 374 7.46 1.95 31.07
CA CYS A 374 8.64 2.79 31.26
C CYS A 374 8.46 3.71 32.47
N ALA A 375 9.53 3.90 33.26
CA ALA A 375 9.50 4.65 34.52
C ALA A 375 9.17 6.15 34.33
N ASP A 376 9.61 6.75 33.23
CA ASP A 376 9.50 8.18 32.94
C ASP A 376 8.65 8.51 31.68
N ASP A 377 8.12 7.49 30.98
CA ASP A 377 7.25 7.68 29.82
C ASP A 377 6.18 6.57 29.73
N LYS A 378 4.98 6.86 30.23
CA LYS A 378 3.85 5.92 30.23
C LYS A 378 3.40 5.44 28.84
N ARG A 379 3.89 6.03 27.77
CA ARG A 379 3.59 5.63 26.39
C ARG A 379 4.64 4.67 25.79
N ARG A 380 5.47 4.08 26.65
CA ARG A 380 6.55 3.15 26.29
C ARG A 380 6.61 1.96 27.21
N MET A 381 7.10 0.84 26.70
CA MET A 381 7.39 -0.34 27.50
C MET A 381 8.83 -0.79 27.26
N GLY A 382 9.45 -1.35 28.31
CA GLY A 382 10.80 -1.91 28.29
C GLY A 382 10.84 -3.37 28.71
N PRO A 383 11.95 -4.09 28.46
CA PRO A 383 12.10 -5.51 28.79
C PRO A 383 12.26 -5.79 30.30
N LYS A 384 12.52 -4.76 31.11
CA LYS A 384 12.70 -4.90 32.57
C LYS A 384 11.93 -3.80 33.31
N PRO A 385 11.45 -4.05 34.55
CA PRO A 385 10.82 -3.03 35.38
C PRO A 385 11.76 -1.87 35.66
N GLY A 386 11.20 -0.65 35.74
CA GLY A 386 11.93 0.55 36.20
C GLY A 386 12.86 1.18 35.16
N MET A 387 12.93 0.66 33.93
CA MET A 387 13.74 1.26 32.85
C MET A 387 13.19 2.63 32.44
N THR A 388 14.08 3.57 32.21
CA THR A 388 13.80 4.90 31.64
C THR A 388 13.70 4.84 30.11
N LYS A 389 13.10 5.87 29.52
CA LYS A 389 13.00 6.03 28.06
C LYS A 389 14.40 6.04 27.39
N ALA A 390 15.39 6.66 28.02
CA ALA A 390 16.76 6.71 27.51
C ALA A 390 17.37 5.31 27.46
N GLU A 391 17.22 4.51 28.51
CA GLU A 391 17.73 3.13 28.57
C GLU A 391 17.02 2.22 27.57
N ILE A 392 15.69 2.33 27.43
CA ILE A 392 14.91 1.56 26.43
C ILE A 392 15.40 1.92 25.02
N LYS A 393 15.58 3.22 24.72
CA LYS A 393 16.10 3.67 23.42
C LYS A 393 17.52 3.14 23.17
N ALA A 394 18.40 3.20 24.14
CA ALA A 394 19.77 2.70 24.04
C ALA A 394 19.82 1.18 23.79
N SER A 395 18.89 0.42 24.37
CA SER A 395 18.80 -1.04 24.17
C SER A 395 18.25 -1.43 22.79
N GLY A 396 17.65 -0.50 22.02
CA GLY A 396 16.97 -0.77 20.76
C GLY A 396 15.68 -1.59 20.89
N TYR A 397 15.21 -1.80 22.13
CA TYR A 397 14.00 -2.59 22.38
C TYR A 397 12.74 -1.89 21.90
N VAL A 398 11.79 -2.69 21.39
CA VAL A 398 10.41 -2.30 21.07
C VAL A 398 9.47 -3.39 21.54
N ALA A 399 8.41 -3.04 22.27
CA ALA A 399 7.45 -3.99 22.77
C ALA A 399 6.49 -4.50 21.70
N ALA A 400 6.03 -3.61 20.79
CA ALA A 400 5.40 -3.98 19.54
C ALA A 400 6.43 -3.91 18.39
N HIS A 401 6.42 -4.87 17.45
CA HIS A 401 7.34 -4.84 16.32
C HIS A 401 7.11 -3.59 15.45
N LYS A 402 8.18 -2.95 14.94
CA LYS A 402 8.09 -1.75 14.08
C LYS A 402 7.19 -1.92 12.86
N ASN A 403 7.07 -3.14 12.35
CA ASN A 403 6.20 -3.52 11.24
C ASN A 403 4.98 -4.34 11.68
N SER A 404 4.57 -4.25 12.95
CA SER A 404 3.33 -4.87 13.40
C SER A 404 2.14 -4.32 12.63
N ARG A 405 1.15 -5.19 12.41
CA ARG A 405 0.01 -4.91 11.55
C ARG A 405 -1.30 -5.24 12.25
N PHE A 406 -2.34 -4.56 11.81
CA PHE A 406 -3.71 -5.03 11.97
C PHE A 406 -4.33 -5.30 10.60
N THR A 407 -5.13 -6.36 10.52
CA THR A 407 -5.94 -6.69 9.33
C THR A 407 -7.40 -6.55 9.74
N ALA A 408 -8.08 -5.53 9.26
CA ALA A 408 -9.46 -5.20 9.63
C ALA A 408 -10.37 -5.10 8.40
N PRO A 409 -11.64 -5.57 8.48
CA PRO A 409 -12.60 -5.34 7.41
C PRO A 409 -12.85 -3.85 7.18
N ALA A 410 -12.87 -3.41 5.92
CA ALA A 410 -13.16 -2.01 5.59
C ALA A 410 -14.54 -1.58 6.07
N GLN A 411 -15.50 -2.50 6.10
CA GLN A 411 -16.87 -2.26 6.59
C GLN A 411 -16.94 -1.86 8.07
N ASN A 412 -15.88 -2.08 8.86
CA ASN A 412 -15.80 -1.60 10.24
C ASN A 412 -15.42 -0.12 10.33
N CYS A 413 -14.99 0.51 9.22
CA CYS A 413 -14.57 1.91 9.22
C CYS A 413 -15.79 2.84 9.35
N PRO A 414 -15.79 3.75 10.36
CA PRO A 414 -16.92 4.66 10.59
C PRO A 414 -17.16 5.64 9.44
N VAL A 415 -16.11 5.93 8.66
CA VAL A 415 -16.14 6.89 7.56
C VAL A 415 -16.01 6.20 6.20
N LEU A 416 -16.52 4.98 6.06
CA LEU A 416 -16.54 4.28 4.78
C LEU A 416 -17.59 4.89 3.85
N ASP A 417 -17.17 5.29 2.64
CA ASP A 417 -18.08 5.53 1.52
C ASP A 417 -18.56 4.19 0.97
N LYS A 418 -19.76 3.78 1.36
CA LYS A 418 -20.30 2.45 1.06
C LYS A 418 -20.53 2.22 -0.44
N ASP A 419 -21.04 3.25 -1.14
CA ASP A 419 -21.32 3.16 -2.58
C ASP A 419 -20.01 3.13 -3.38
N GLY A 420 -19.09 4.04 -3.09
CA GLY A 420 -17.77 4.05 -3.72
C GLY A 420 -16.97 2.78 -3.44
N PHE A 421 -17.02 2.26 -2.21
CA PHE A 421 -16.40 0.97 -1.84
C PHE A 421 -17.03 -0.23 -2.56
N ALA A 422 -18.35 -0.19 -2.82
CA ALA A 422 -19.05 -1.16 -3.65
C ALA A 422 -18.77 -0.97 -5.16
N GLY A 423 -17.93 -0.01 -5.54
CA GLY A 423 -17.63 0.31 -6.93
C GLY A 423 -18.78 0.96 -7.67
N MET A 424 -19.73 1.57 -6.95
CA MET A 424 -20.93 2.18 -7.48
C MET A 424 -20.77 3.71 -7.56
N TYR A 425 -21.28 4.28 -8.63
CA TYR A 425 -21.42 5.71 -8.78
C TYR A 425 -22.76 6.03 -9.48
N LYS A 426 -23.61 6.82 -8.84
CA LYS A 426 -24.96 7.15 -9.34
C LYS A 426 -25.76 5.91 -9.81
N GLY A 427 -25.67 4.84 -9.02
CA GLY A 427 -26.37 3.57 -9.30
C GLY A 427 -25.73 2.71 -10.40
N GLN A 428 -24.56 3.07 -10.93
CA GLN A 428 -23.85 2.30 -11.96
C GLN A 428 -22.57 1.66 -11.39
N PRO A 429 -22.22 0.43 -11.78
CA PRO A 429 -21.03 -0.29 -11.33
C PRO A 429 -19.77 0.15 -12.09
N SER A 430 -19.51 1.45 -12.16
CA SER A 430 -18.44 2.07 -12.96
C SER A 430 -17.16 2.35 -12.17
N GLY A 431 -17.20 2.24 -10.83
CA GLY A 431 -16.25 2.91 -9.96
C GLY A 431 -16.60 4.40 -9.85
N VAL A 432 -15.83 5.16 -9.06
CA VAL A 432 -16.03 6.59 -8.85
C VAL A 432 -15.17 7.42 -9.81
N PRO A 433 -15.73 8.50 -10.45
CA PRO A 433 -14.94 9.38 -11.31
C PRO A 433 -13.97 10.20 -10.47
N ILE A 434 -12.70 10.26 -10.85
CA ILE A 434 -11.67 11.00 -10.12
C ILE A 434 -11.59 12.44 -10.61
N ASP A 435 -11.63 13.39 -9.67
CA ASP A 435 -11.53 14.83 -9.93
C ASP A 435 -10.10 15.35 -9.73
N ALA A 436 -9.33 14.73 -8.80
CA ALA A 436 -7.94 15.10 -8.54
C ALA A 436 -7.06 13.90 -8.20
N ILE A 437 -5.80 13.97 -8.64
CA ILE A 437 -4.72 13.06 -8.26
C ILE A 437 -3.67 13.84 -7.47
N LEU A 438 -3.32 13.38 -6.27
CA LEU A 438 -2.29 13.99 -5.45
C LEU A 438 -1.04 13.11 -5.43
N PHE A 439 0.10 13.71 -5.70
CA PHE A 439 1.39 13.16 -5.34
C PHE A 439 1.93 13.87 -4.09
N GLY A 440 2.75 13.20 -3.31
CA GLY A 440 3.35 13.83 -2.13
C GLY A 440 4.50 13.01 -1.57
N GLY A 441 5.19 13.59 -0.58
CA GLY A 441 6.30 12.96 0.10
C GLY A 441 6.72 13.79 1.30
N ARG A 442 7.54 13.20 2.17
CA ARG A 442 8.13 13.89 3.31
C ARG A 442 9.29 14.74 2.84
N ARG A 443 9.07 16.06 2.70
CA ARG A 443 10.08 17.01 2.24
C ARG A 443 10.24 18.13 3.29
N PRO A 444 11.34 18.15 4.04
CA PRO A 444 11.54 19.16 5.11
C PRO A 444 11.79 20.56 4.55
N SER A 445 12.21 20.70 3.29
CA SER A 445 12.49 21.95 2.62
C SER A 445 11.98 21.97 1.18
N THR A 446 12.15 23.07 0.49
CA THR A 446 12.02 23.31 -0.96
C THR A 446 10.60 23.15 -1.48
N ILE A 447 9.96 21.98 -1.32
CA ILE A 447 8.65 21.69 -1.89
C ILE A 447 7.55 22.47 -1.15
N PRO A 448 6.70 23.23 -1.87
CA PRO A 448 5.62 24.00 -1.23
C PRO A 448 4.53 23.09 -0.66
N LEU A 449 3.63 23.68 0.17
CA LEU A 449 2.49 23.01 0.80
C LEU A 449 1.61 22.31 -0.22
N VAL A 450 1.33 22.99 -1.33
CA VAL A 450 0.57 22.44 -2.46
C VAL A 450 1.00 23.12 -3.75
N ASN A 451 1.02 22.35 -4.84
CA ASN A 451 1.38 22.79 -6.18
C ASN A 451 0.46 22.09 -7.20
N GLU A 452 -0.28 22.87 -8.01
CA GLU A 452 -1.14 22.35 -9.09
C GLU A 452 -0.35 22.26 -10.40
N ALA A 453 -0.43 21.14 -11.08
CA ALA A 453 0.15 20.97 -12.41
C ALA A 453 -0.59 21.84 -13.46
N LYS A 454 0.17 22.41 -14.40
CA LYS A 454 -0.36 23.24 -15.50
C LYS A 454 -0.91 22.40 -16.65
N SER A 455 -0.51 21.13 -16.75
CA SER A 455 -0.91 20.18 -17.78
C SER A 455 -0.78 18.76 -17.25
N TRP A 456 -1.32 17.78 -17.98
CA TRP A 456 -1.14 16.37 -17.66
C TRP A 456 0.35 15.97 -17.65
N THR A 457 1.10 16.34 -18.70
CA THR A 457 2.55 16.10 -18.77
C THR A 457 3.30 16.69 -17.58
N HIS A 458 2.91 17.90 -17.13
CA HIS A 458 3.47 18.49 -15.90
C HIS A 458 3.15 17.64 -14.67
N GLY A 459 1.92 17.16 -14.55
CA GLY A 459 1.52 16.27 -13.45
C GLY A 459 2.30 14.96 -13.43
N VAL A 460 2.51 14.37 -14.60
CA VAL A 460 3.35 13.16 -14.75
C VAL A 460 4.81 13.46 -14.37
N PHE A 461 5.34 14.64 -14.75
CA PHE A 461 6.66 15.09 -14.28
C PHE A 461 6.71 15.20 -12.75
N MET A 462 5.72 15.83 -12.10
CA MET A 462 5.65 15.93 -10.63
C MET A 462 5.67 14.55 -9.96
N GLY A 463 4.88 13.61 -10.47
CA GLY A 463 4.80 12.24 -9.96
C GLY A 463 6.10 11.46 -10.17
N SER A 464 6.71 11.55 -11.38
CA SER A 464 7.97 10.86 -11.71
C SER A 464 9.16 11.39 -10.91
N ALA A 465 9.11 12.66 -10.52
CA ALA A 465 10.12 13.33 -9.70
C ALA A 465 9.86 13.20 -8.18
N ALA A 466 8.73 12.57 -7.76
CA ALA A 466 8.40 12.44 -6.36
C ALA A 466 9.53 11.80 -5.55
N GLY A 467 9.71 12.27 -4.34
CA GLY A 467 10.73 11.75 -3.43
C GLY A 467 10.38 12.05 -1.98
N SER A 468 10.94 11.27 -1.08
CA SER A 468 10.69 11.38 0.35
C SER A 468 11.97 11.24 1.15
N GLU A 469 12.07 11.99 2.24
CA GLU A 469 13.14 11.85 3.22
C GLU A 469 13.13 10.45 3.84
N ILE A 470 14.31 9.86 3.97
CA ILE A 470 14.50 8.56 4.63
C ILE A 470 14.47 8.79 6.14
N THR A 471 13.48 8.18 6.83
CA THR A 471 13.23 8.40 8.27
C THR A 471 13.61 7.22 9.16
N ALA A 472 13.92 6.04 8.61
CA ALA A 472 14.25 4.85 9.38
C ALA A 472 15.56 4.22 8.92
N ALA A 473 16.46 3.92 9.87
CA ALA A 473 17.76 3.27 9.63
C ALA A 473 17.63 1.86 8.99
N VAL A 474 16.46 1.22 9.06
CA VAL A 474 16.19 -0.10 8.48
C VAL A 474 16.21 -0.11 6.95
N ILE A 475 16.05 1.07 6.31
CA ILE A 475 15.98 1.17 4.84
C ILE A 475 17.32 1.62 4.26
N SER A 476 18.12 2.39 5.00
CA SER A 476 19.41 2.93 4.53
C SER A 476 20.15 3.62 5.69
N ASP A 477 21.48 3.57 5.69
CA ASP A 477 22.35 4.39 6.58
C ASP A 477 22.29 5.88 6.25
N LYS A 478 21.44 6.30 5.31
CA LYS A 478 21.33 7.66 4.76
C LYS A 478 20.11 8.40 5.28
N ILE A 479 19.85 8.35 6.59
CA ILE A 479 18.75 9.10 7.23
C ILE A 479 18.87 10.59 6.87
N GLY A 480 17.73 11.22 6.54
CA GLY A 480 17.67 12.64 6.15
C GLY A 480 17.89 12.90 4.66
N GLN A 481 18.38 11.91 3.89
CA GLN A 481 18.49 12.07 2.44
C GLN A 481 17.15 11.84 1.76
N VAL A 482 16.91 12.52 0.65
CA VAL A 482 15.73 12.31 -0.20
C VAL A 482 15.95 11.12 -1.12
N ARG A 483 15.13 10.06 -0.96
CA ARG A 483 15.05 8.96 -1.89
C ARG A 483 13.96 9.27 -2.92
N ARG A 484 14.28 9.15 -4.20
CA ARG A 484 13.27 9.22 -5.26
C ARG A 484 12.37 8.00 -5.19
N ASP A 485 11.08 8.23 -5.28
CA ASP A 485 10.04 7.20 -5.25
C ASP A 485 8.91 7.62 -6.20
N PRO A 486 9.12 7.42 -7.51
CA PRO A 486 8.18 7.87 -8.55
C PRO A 486 6.76 7.36 -8.27
N MET A 487 5.79 8.27 -8.21
CA MET A 487 4.37 8.00 -7.92
C MET A 487 4.15 7.09 -6.68
N ALA A 488 5.13 7.03 -5.75
CA ALA A 488 5.17 6.09 -4.61
C ALA A 488 5.12 4.60 -5.01
N MET A 489 5.58 4.28 -6.22
CA MET A 489 5.48 2.95 -6.84
C MET A 489 6.79 2.18 -6.88
N LEU A 490 7.91 2.74 -6.41
CA LEU A 490 9.24 2.14 -6.56
C LEU A 490 9.32 0.64 -6.20
N PRO A 491 8.74 0.14 -5.09
CA PRO A 491 8.76 -1.28 -4.75
C PRO A 491 7.69 -2.11 -5.50
N PHE A 492 6.87 -1.49 -6.35
CA PHE A 492 5.63 -2.09 -6.85
C PHE A 492 5.50 -2.07 -8.38
N PHE A 493 6.49 -1.57 -9.11
CA PHE A 493 6.51 -1.69 -10.55
C PHE A 493 6.50 -3.17 -10.98
N GLY A 494 5.60 -3.52 -11.89
CA GLY A 494 5.57 -4.84 -12.53
C GLY A 494 6.30 -4.88 -13.86
N TYR A 495 6.88 -3.73 -14.29
CA TYR A 495 7.57 -3.55 -15.56
C TYR A 495 8.54 -2.35 -15.50
N ASN A 496 9.20 -2.02 -16.60
CA ASN A 496 10.22 -0.97 -16.65
C ASN A 496 9.66 0.40 -16.27
N VAL A 497 10.37 1.15 -15.43
CA VAL A 497 9.94 2.45 -14.91
C VAL A 497 9.79 3.51 -16.01
N ALA A 498 10.62 3.48 -17.05
CA ALA A 498 10.50 4.42 -18.16
C ALA A 498 9.22 4.16 -18.99
N ASP A 499 8.89 2.88 -19.19
CA ASP A 499 7.62 2.48 -19.81
C ASP A 499 6.41 2.85 -18.93
N TYR A 500 6.58 2.84 -17.60
CA TYR A 500 5.54 3.28 -16.67
C TYR A 500 5.29 4.80 -16.82
N PHE A 501 6.33 5.61 -16.92
CA PHE A 501 6.16 7.05 -17.19
C PHE A 501 5.51 7.30 -18.54
N GLN A 502 5.90 6.53 -19.58
CA GLN A 502 5.28 6.62 -20.89
C GLN A 502 3.79 6.24 -20.83
N HIS A 503 3.43 5.21 -20.09
CA HIS A 503 2.04 4.80 -19.88
C HIS A 503 1.19 5.91 -19.26
N TRP A 504 1.72 6.62 -18.25
CA TRP A 504 1.05 7.80 -17.68
C TRP A 504 0.84 8.93 -18.71
N LEU A 505 1.84 9.20 -19.55
CA LEU A 505 1.70 10.20 -20.63
C LEU A 505 0.67 9.77 -21.67
N GLU A 506 0.57 8.47 -21.95
CA GLU A 506 -0.38 7.92 -22.90
C GLU A 506 -1.84 8.05 -22.47
N MET A 507 -2.13 8.15 -21.17
CA MET A 507 -3.51 8.38 -20.69
C MET A 507 -4.14 9.64 -21.29
N GLU A 508 -3.37 10.75 -21.41
CA GLU A 508 -3.85 11.96 -22.08
C GLU A 508 -4.00 11.75 -23.59
N ARG A 509 -3.00 11.15 -24.21
CA ARG A 509 -2.96 10.94 -25.67
C ARG A 509 -4.07 10.02 -26.17
N THR A 510 -4.45 9.03 -25.39
CA THR A 510 -5.48 8.04 -25.73
C THR A 510 -6.87 8.40 -25.22
N SER A 511 -6.99 9.44 -24.39
CA SER A 511 -8.28 9.89 -23.85
C SER A 511 -9.18 10.42 -24.97
N VAL A 512 -10.46 10.03 -24.93
CA VAL A 512 -11.50 10.57 -25.84
C VAL A 512 -11.84 12.02 -25.51
N ASN A 513 -11.53 12.49 -24.31
CA ASN A 513 -11.69 13.86 -23.85
C ASN A 513 -10.60 14.23 -22.84
N PRO A 514 -9.42 14.66 -23.27
CA PRO A 514 -8.30 14.99 -22.37
C PRO A 514 -8.65 16.07 -21.32
N ALA A 515 -9.59 16.97 -21.62
CA ALA A 515 -10.04 18.00 -20.68
C ALA A 515 -10.84 17.44 -19.49
N ALA A 516 -11.34 16.20 -19.58
CA ALA A 516 -12.07 15.51 -18.51
C ALA A 516 -11.14 14.71 -17.57
N LEU A 517 -9.85 14.63 -17.89
CA LEU A 517 -8.88 13.99 -16.99
C LEU A 517 -8.77 14.76 -15.66
N PRO A 518 -8.51 14.05 -14.55
CA PRO A 518 -8.36 14.68 -13.25
C PRO A 518 -7.19 15.67 -13.23
N LYS A 519 -7.33 16.75 -12.46
CA LYS A 519 -6.22 17.66 -12.20
C LYS A 519 -5.19 16.98 -11.29
N ILE A 520 -3.92 17.27 -11.51
CA ILE A 520 -2.81 16.68 -10.73
C ILE A 520 -2.20 17.75 -9.83
N TYR A 521 -1.94 17.38 -8.58
CA TYR A 521 -1.33 18.22 -7.56
C TYR A 521 -0.17 17.50 -6.89
N PHE A 522 0.79 18.28 -6.38
CA PHE A 522 1.78 17.81 -5.43
C PHE A 522 1.53 18.46 -4.07
N VAL A 523 1.56 17.68 -2.97
CA VAL A 523 1.35 18.17 -1.61
C VAL A 523 2.51 17.79 -0.69
N ASN A 524 2.82 18.65 0.28
CA ASN A 524 3.88 18.42 1.25
C ASN A 524 3.49 18.92 2.65
N TRP A 525 3.15 17.98 3.53
CA TRP A 525 2.76 18.25 4.91
C TRP A 525 3.95 18.43 5.88
N PHE A 526 5.20 18.32 5.42
CA PHE A 526 6.37 18.03 6.26
C PHE A 526 7.44 19.13 6.22
N ARG A 527 7.11 20.34 5.71
CA ARG A 527 8.04 21.47 5.76
C ARG A 527 8.41 21.77 7.22
N LYS A 528 9.70 22.09 7.43
CA LYS A 528 10.27 22.43 8.74
C LYS A 528 10.98 23.76 8.69
N THR A 529 11.05 24.42 9.85
CA THR A 529 11.93 25.55 10.11
C THR A 529 13.37 25.06 10.25
N ASP A 530 14.34 25.97 10.24
CA ASP A 530 15.76 25.67 10.52
C ASP A 530 15.97 25.05 11.91
N LYS A 531 15.05 25.27 12.84
CA LYS A 531 15.04 24.65 14.18
C LYS A 531 14.42 23.25 14.21
N GLY A 532 13.93 22.75 13.06
CA GLY A 532 13.33 21.42 12.93
C GLY A 532 11.84 21.34 13.30
N GLU A 533 11.17 22.48 13.57
CA GLU A 533 9.74 22.55 13.88
C GLU A 533 8.92 22.40 12.61
N PHE A 534 7.81 21.66 12.67
CA PHE A 534 6.88 21.57 11.54
C PHE A 534 6.18 22.92 11.30
N MET A 535 6.16 23.34 10.03
CA MET A 535 5.50 24.58 9.61
C MET A 535 4.02 24.38 9.27
N TRP A 536 3.57 23.14 9.16
CA TRP A 536 2.19 22.74 8.91
C TRP A 536 1.75 21.72 9.96
N PRO A 537 0.58 21.88 10.59
CA PRO A 537 0.13 20.97 11.65
C PRO A 537 -0.27 19.59 11.16
N GLY A 538 -0.65 19.47 9.89
CA GLY A 538 -1.07 18.17 9.32
C GLY A 538 -2.46 17.73 9.76
N PHE A 539 -2.70 16.41 9.68
CA PHE A 539 -3.96 15.79 10.10
C PHE A 539 -5.20 16.52 9.57
N GLY A 540 -6.16 16.87 10.43
CA GLY A 540 -7.40 17.55 10.06
C GLY A 540 -7.24 18.88 9.32
N ASP A 541 -6.09 19.57 9.50
CA ASP A 541 -5.77 20.80 8.76
C ASP A 541 -5.46 20.56 7.28
N ASN A 542 -5.14 19.33 6.88
CA ASN A 542 -5.00 18.97 5.46
C ASN A 542 -6.31 19.20 4.70
N SER A 543 -7.47 19.22 5.37
CA SER A 543 -8.76 19.58 4.77
C SER A 543 -8.76 20.98 4.16
N ARG A 544 -7.93 21.91 4.67
CA ARG A 544 -7.80 23.28 4.14
C ARG A 544 -7.17 23.30 2.75
N VAL A 545 -6.18 22.43 2.55
CA VAL A 545 -5.54 22.23 1.25
C VAL A 545 -6.50 21.51 0.29
N LEU A 546 -7.20 20.48 0.76
CA LEU A 546 -8.21 19.79 -0.05
C LEU A 546 -9.34 20.72 -0.47
N LYS A 547 -9.79 21.63 0.41
CA LYS A 547 -10.74 22.69 0.03
C LYS A 547 -10.21 23.56 -1.10
N TRP A 548 -8.96 24.05 -0.99
CA TRP A 548 -8.36 24.84 -2.08
C TRP A 548 -8.31 24.06 -3.39
N ILE A 549 -7.99 22.78 -3.36
CA ILE A 549 -8.02 21.90 -4.54
C ILE A 549 -9.43 21.84 -5.14
N CYS A 550 -10.47 21.64 -4.31
CA CYS A 550 -11.87 21.66 -4.76
C CYS A 550 -12.25 23.02 -5.38
N ASP A 551 -11.86 24.14 -4.75
CA ASP A 551 -12.10 25.47 -5.27
C ASP A 551 -11.39 25.73 -6.61
N ARG A 552 -10.20 25.12 -6.82
CA ARG A 552 -9.49 25.14 -8.10
C ARG A 552 -10.20 24.31 -9.17
N ILE A 553 -10.74 23.16 -8.82
CA ILE A 553 -11.53 22.31 -9.73
C ILE A 553 -12.77 23.06 -10.19
N ASP A 554 -13.43 23.77 -9.28
CA ASP A 554 -14.64 24.55 -9.53
C ASP A 554 -14.38 25.90 -10.22
N GLY A 555 -13.11 26.33 -10.37
CA GLY A 555 -12.78 27.64 -10.89
C GLY A 555 -13.09 28.81 -9.96
N LYS A 556 -13.37 28.54 -8.66
CA LYS A 556 -13.74 29.57 -7.65
C LYS A 556 -12.56 30.44 -7.22
N VAL A 557 -11.33 29.90 -7.31
CA VAL A 557 -10.11 30.62 -6.92
C VAL A 557 -9.08 30.61 -8.06
N LYS A 558 -8.38 31.73 -8.22
CA LYS A 558 -7.24 31.85 -9.13
C LYS A 558 -5.98 31.36 -8.41
N ALA A 559 -5.06 30.77 -9.14
CA ALA A 559 -3.76 30.42 -8.60
C ALA A 559 -2.68 31.43 -9.01
N ASN A 560 -1.59 31.44 -8.24
CA ASN A 560 -0.37 32.17 -8.59
C ASN A 560 0.48 31.27 -9.49
N GLU A 561 0.59 31.66 -10.76
CA GLU A 561 1.39 30.90 -11.74
C GLU A 561 2.88 31.11 -11.50
N THR A 562 3.65 30.03 -11.39
CA THR A 562 5.09 30.02 -11.10
C THR A 562 5.84 29.10 -12.03
N ALA A 563 7.17 29.13 -11.99
CA ALA A 563 8.03 28.22 -12.75
C ALA A 563 7.75 26.74 -12.45
N ILE A 564 7.31 26.41 -11.24
CA ILE A 564 7.14 25.04 -10.76
C ILE A 564 5.67 24.56 -10.80
N GLY A 565 4.72 25.41 -11.18
CA GLY A 565 3.29 25.13 -11.23
C GLY A 565 2.45 26.26 -10.66
N ASN A 566 1.19 25.96 -10.39
CA ASN A 566 0.21 26.92 -9.85
C ASN A 566 0.10 26.77 -8.33
N LEU A 567 0.44 27.84 -7.59
CA LEU A 567 0.44 27.84 -6.13
C LEU A 567 -0.72 28.70 -5.57
N PRO A 568 -1.25 28.40 -4.36
CA PRO A 568 -2.17 29.29 -3.68
C PRO A 568 -1.46 30.56 -3.23
N LYS A 569 -2.21 31.65 -3.06
CA LYS A 569 -1.82 32.71 -2.14
C LYS A 569 -2.11 32.23 -0.70
N ALA A 570 -1.37 32.75 0.29
CA ALA A 570 -1.65 32.39 1.68
C ALA A 570 -3.10 32.69 2.12
N ALA A 571 -3.71 33.74 1.54
CA ALA A 571 -5.10 34.09 1.80
C ALA A 571 -6.11 33.12 1.19
N ASP A 572 -5.73 32.29 0.23
CA ASP A 572 -6.63 31.32 -0.41
C ASP A 572 -6.78 30.03 0.43
N ILE A 573 -5.89 29.83 1.40
CA ILE A 573 -5.98 28.72 2.35
C ILE A 573 -6.84 29.14 3.54
N SER A 574 -8.02 28.55 3.65
CA SER A 574 -8.99 28.91 4.71
C SER A 574 -8.43 28.69 6.10
N LEU A 575 -8.51 29.70 6.95
CA LEU A 575 -8.21 29.62 8.39
C LEU A 575 -9.46 29.56 9.26
N GLU A 576 -10.62 29.28 8.67
CA GLU A 576 -11.84 29.05 9.41
C GLU A 576 -11.66 27.92 10.45
N ASN A 577 -12.19 28.11 11.67
CA ASN A 577 -12.02 27.19 12.79
C ASN A 577 -10.54 26.80 13.08
N ASN A 578 -9.60 27.75 12.90
CA ASN A 578 -8.18 27.57 13.21
C ASN A 578 -7.93 27.69 14.72
N THR A 579 -8.48 26.74 15.49
CA THR A 579 -8.48 26.73 16.97
C THR A 579 -7.90 25.42 17.50
N GLY A 580 -7.57 25.41 18.78
CA GLY A 580 -7.03 24.22 19.48
C GLY A 580 -5.52 24.24 19.65
N LYS A 581 -4.95 23.09 20.01
CA LYS A 581 -3.52 22.96 20.36
C LYS A 581 -2.59 23.13 19.15
N ASP A 582 -2.96 22.55 18.02
CA ASP A 582 -2.18 22.56 16.79
C ASP A 582 -2.93 23.39 15.74
N THR A 583 -2.50 24.65 15.58
CA THR A 583 -3.11 25.62 14.65
C THR A 583 -2.17 25.97 13.52
N VAL A 584 -2.74 26.33 12.37
CA VAL A 584 -1.96 26.87 11.25
C VAL A 584 -1.39 28.23 11.64
N ASN A 585 -0.05 28.36 11.64
CA ASN A 585 0.60 29.64 11.87
C ASN A 585 0.63 30.46 10.57
N PRO A 586 0.00 31.68 10.55
CA PRO A 586 -0.07 32.50 9.34
C PRO A 586 1.30 32.95 8.79
N LYS A 587 2.33 33.07 9.65
CA LYS A 587 3.71 33.39 9.21
C LYS A 587 4.30 32.22 8.43
N PHE A 588 4.18 31.00 8.95
CA PHE A 588 4.64 29.80 8.28
C PHE A 588 3.85 29.57 6.97
N LEU A 589 2.53 29.78 6.99
CA LEU A 589 1.71 29.62 5.80
C LEU A 589 2.18 30.52 4.65
N LYS A 590 2.54 31.79 4.91
CA LYS A 590 3.08 32.70 3.90
C LYS A 590 4.39 32.22 3.29
N GLU A 591 5.17 31.44 4.02
CA GLU A 591 6.45 30.89 3.56
C GLU A 591 6.26 29.59 2.76
N ILE A 592 5.44 28.66 3.28
CA ILE A 592 5.30 27.33 2.66
C ILE A 592 4.49 27.32 1.36
N VAL A 593 3.85 28.42 0.99
CA VAL A 593 3.18 28.61 -0.31
C VAL A 593 4.04 29.38 -1.33
N LYS A 594 5.31 29.69 -1.02
CA LYS A 594 6.22 30.34 -1.94
C LYS A 594 7.15 29.34 -2.63
N VAL A 595 7.72 29.75 -3.75
CA VAL A 595 8.78 29.03 -4.44
C VAL A 595 10.12 29.31 -3.75
N ASP A 596 10.79 28.27 -3.30
CA ASP A 596 12.19 28.31 -2.89
C ASP A 596 13.07 28.14 -4.13
N VAL A 597 13.42 29.23 -4.77
CA VAL A 597 14.13 29.24 -6.07
C VAL A 597 15.46 28.51 -5.98
N GLU A 598 16.28 28.78 -4.94
CA GLU A 598 17.58 28.15 -4.77
C GLU A 598 17.47 26.65 -4.42
N GLY A 599 16.51 26.27 -3.60
CA GLY A 599 16.19 24.89 -3.34
C GLY A 599 15.77 24.16 -4.60
N TRP A 600 14.93 24.77 -5.43
CA TRP A 600 14.47 24.17 -6.68
C TRP A 600 15.57 24.06 -7.73
N LYS A 601 16.53 24.97 -7.82
CA LYS A 601 17.70 24.81 -8.69
C LYS A 601 18.46 23.52 -8.38
N LYS A 602 18.68 23.24 -7.08
CA LYS A 602 19.30 21.98 -6.62
C LYS A 602 18.41 20.77 -6.86
N GLU A 603 17.11 20.90 -6.63
CA GLU A 603 16.13 19.82 -6.84
C GLU A 603 16.12 19.34 -8.30
N ILE A 604 16.15 20.26 -9.26
CA ILE A 604 16.21 19.98 -10.69
C ILE A 604 17.42 19.12 -11.05
N GLU A 605 18.59 19.41 -10.50
CA GLU A 605 19.80 18.62 -10.77
C GLU A 605 19.66 17.19 -10.21
N THR A 606 19.05 17.02 -9.04
CA THR A 606 18.85 15.70 -8.46
C THR A 606 17.77 14.89 -9.22
N ILE A 607 16.76 15.57 -9.80
CA ILE A 607 15.77 14.92 -10.67
C ILE A 607 16.45 14.47 -11.96
N ALA A 608 17.26 15.33 -12.61
CA ALA A 608 18.02 14.99 -13.81
C ALA A 608 18.91 13.76 -13.57
N ALA A 609 19.66 13.75 -12.46
CA ALA A 609 20.52 12.64 -12.09
C ALA A 609 19.74 11.33 -11.90
N SER A 610 18.53 11.36 -11.32
CA SER A 610 17.68 10.18 -11.19
C SER A 610 17.19 9.64 -12.53
N TYR A 611 16.84 10.52 -13.47
CA TYR A 611 16.47 10.12 -14.82
C TYR A 611 17.64 9.48 -15.58
N ASP A 612 18.85 10.05 -15.42
CA ASP A 612 20.06 9.50 -16.01
C ASP A 612 20.42 8.14 -15.39
N GLU A 613 20.20 7.95 -14.09
CA GLU A 613 20.37 6.66 -13.40
C GLU A 613 19.42 5.59 -13.98
N TYR A 614 18.14 5.91 -14.21
CA TYR A 614 17.20 4.99 -14.82
C TYR A 614 17.61 4.61 -16.24
N ASP A 615 18.04 5.57 -17.05
CA ASP A 615 18.53 5.31 -18.41
C ASP A 615 19.79 4.46 -18.43
N GLN A 616 20.78 4.74 -17.57
CA GLN A 616 22.03 4.00 -17.48
C GLN A 616 21.83 2.56 -17.00
N LYS A 617 20.99 2.35 -15.97
CA LYS A 617 20.68 1.01 -15.47
C LYS A 617 19.93 0.19 -16.50
N SER A 618 18.98 0.80 -17.22
CA SER A 618 18.26 0.14 -18.32
C SER A 618 19.18 -0.23 -19.48
N SER A 619 20.35 0.41 -19.64
CA SER A 619 21.29 0.14 -20.70
C SER A 619 22.40 -0.86 -20.37
N LYS A 620 22.73 -1.05 -19.08
CA LYS A 620 23.86 -1.91 -18.65
C LYS A 620 23.54 -3.40 -18.65
N ASP A 621 22.26 -3.76 -18.53
CA ASP A 621 21.84 -5.15 -18.27
C ASP A 621 21.52 -5.94 -19.55
N SER A 622 21.70 -5.39 -20.74
CA SER A 622 21.48 -6.12 -21.98
C SER A 622 22.70 -6.17 -22.89
N LYS A 623 23.22 -7.36 -23.15
CA LYS A 623 24.15 -7.61 -24.27
C LYS A 623 23.51 -7.29 -25.65
N GLN A 624 22.23 -6.91 -25.68
CA GLN A 624 21.44 -6.50 -26.85
C GLN A 624 21.17 -4.99 -26.88
N ILE A 625 21.96 -4.20 -26.22
CA ILE A 625 21.82 -2.77 -25.88
C ILE A 625 21.55 -1.83 -27.07
N ASN A 626 21.91 -2.17 -28.27
CA ASN A 626 21.95 -1.18 -29.34
C ASN A 626 20.64 -0.90 -30.09
N LYS A 627 19.51 -1.57 -29.75
CA LYS A 627 18.24 -1.36 -30.45
C LYS A 627 17.00 -1.11 -29.59
N ALA A 628 17.04 -1.27 -28.25
CA ALA A 628 15.85 -1.20 -27.41
C ALA A 628 16.08 -0.65 -26.00
N ALA A 629 17.01 0.29 -25.82
CA ALA A 629 17.19 0.93 -24.51
C ALA A 629 15.89 1.66 -24.09
N ARG A 630 15.30 1.23 -22.99
CA ARG A 630 14.18 1.95 -22.36
C ARG A 630 14.74 3.25 -21.75
N ARG A 631 14.17 4.38 -22.10
CA ARG A 631 14.62 5.70 -21.61
C ARG A 631 13.45 6.48 -21.05
N VAL A 632 13.74 7.28 -20.03
CA VAL A 632 12.77 8.26 -19.51
C VAL A 632 12.24 9.09 -20.70
N PRO A 633 10.91 9.23 -20.84
CA PRO A 633 10.29 9.91 -21.97
C PRO A 633 10.85 11.31 -22.20
N GLN A 634 11.10 11.64 -23.48
CA GLN A 634 11.66 12.94 -23.86
C GLN A 634 10.78 14.12 -23.38
N ALA A 635 9.45 13.95 -23.36
CA ALA A 635 8.53 14.96 -22.85
C ALA A 635 8.85 15.39 -21.40
N LEU A 636 9.20 14.43 -20.53
CA LEU A 636 9.59 14.73 -19.15
C LEU A 636 10.93 15.44 -19.06
N ARG A 637 11.89 15.07 -19.89
CA ARG A 637 13.20 15.76 -19.97
C ARG A 637 13.08 17.18 -20.53
N GLN A 638 12.24 17.37 -21.53
CA GLN A 638 11.93 18.71 -22.07
C GLN A 638 11.25 19.58 -21.01
N PHE A 639 10.30 19.01 -20.26
CA PHE A 639 9.64 19.74 -19.17
C PHE A 639 10.63 20.11 -18.06
N LEU A 640 11.51 19.21 -17.66
CA LEU A 640 12.59 19.47 -16.72
C LEU A 640 13.48 20.65 -17.16
N ALA A 641 13.88 20.66 -18.45
CA ALA A 641 14.68 21.74 -19.04
C ALA A 641 13.91 23.08 -19.03
N GLN A 642 12.60 23.05 -19.31
CA GLN A 642 11.75 24.23 -19.27
C GLN A 642 11.66 24.82 -17.86
N VAL A 643 11.43 24.00 -16.83
CA VAL A 643 11.39 24.44 -15.42
C VAL A 643 12.73 25.04 -15.02
N LYS A 644 13.87 24.44 -15.43
CA LYS A 644 15.21 24.99 -15.20
C LYS A 644 15.37 26.38 -15.80
N ALA A 645 14.93 26.57 -17.05
CA ALA A 645 14.98 27.85 -17.76
C ALA A 645 14.10 28.92 -17.10
N ASP A 646 12.91 28.55 -16.63
CA ASP A 646 11.97 29.49 -16.01
C ASP A 646 12.41 29.88 -14.60
N LEU A 647 13.01 28.96 -13.83
CA LEU A 647 13.65 29.29 -12.55
C LEU A 647 14.83 30.26 -12.70
N ALA A 648 15.58 30.17 -13.80
CA ALA A 648 16.69 31.10 -14.06
C ALA A 648 16.22 32.55 -14.31
N LYS A 649 14.95 32.73 -14.75
CA LYS A 649 14.33 34.05 -14.96
C LYS A 649 13.63 34.58 -13.70
N THR A 650 13.41 33.73 -12.70
CA THR A 650 12.73 34.11 -11.45
C THR A 650 13.73 34.81 -10.53
N LYS A 651 13.48 36.07 -10.19
CA LYS A 651 14.32 36.88 -9.29
C LYS A 651 14.06 36.56 -7.83
#